data_f247a57229652607c5f0388254886702
#
_entry.id   f247a57229652607c5f0388254886702
#
_cell.length_a   1.000
_cell.length_b   1.000
_cell.length_c   1.000
_cell.angle_alpha   90.00
_cell.angle_beta   90.00
_cell.angle_gamma   90.00
#
_symmetry.space_group_name_H-M   'P 1'
#
loop_
_entity.id
_entity.type
_entity.pdbx_description
1 polymer ?
#
loop_
_entity_poly.entity_id
_entity_poly.type
_entity_poly.pdbx_seq_one_letter_code
_entity_poly.pdbx_strand_id
1 'polypeptide(L)'
;MEQFQMDLAGRTLTIETGELAKQAGGAVMVGYGDTRVLVTATGSKEAKDIDFFPLTVDYDEKMYAIGRLPGGFIKREARPPESAILNSRLIDRPIRPLFDKGVRNEVHVVATVMSVDQDCDPAICGMIGASAALSISDIPWAGPIAGVRMGRVNGEFVVNPTKVQLEETDLNIVVAGTKDAILMVEGGAQEVPEETILEVIMAAHEEIKKIVAFQEDVKAKVGKEKRVFESKDVPAEIADAVRAYGHDKLDAAVRCADKQQRDAQETEVREDVLAHFADIYPDNLADVNKAFDAMTKEIVRHMITVEKIRPDGRKLDEVRPISCRTGVLPRTHGSGLFTRGQTQVLNVATVAPLSEKQTIDGIGLETEKRYIHHYNFPSFSVGETRSSRGPGRREIGHGALAERALVPVIPSEEEFPYALRLVSEVLESNGSSSMASVCGSTLSLMDAGVPIKAPVAGIAMGLVTQGEHYTILTDIQGMEDALGDMDFKVAGTAKGVTAIQMDIKISGLSREILHEALEQAHKGRMHIMGIMLDTIAEPRKQMSQYAPRIITMKIDPDKIRDVIGSGGKVIRSIIDETGAKIDIEDDGTVFIASVDQEGAAKAQQIIENLTKEVEVGEVYLGKVTRLMAFGAFVEVLPGKEGLVHISKLAKERVENVEDVVNVGDEIMVKVIEIDKQGRINLSRKDCLK
;
A
#
# COMPACT_ATOMS: atom_id res chain seq x y z
N MET A 1 -34.09 -21.14 -7.37
CA MET A 1 -33.25 -20.34 -6.44
C MET A 1 -33.18 -21.10 -5.12
N GLU A 2 -31.99 -21.40 -4.68
CA GLU A 2 -31.70 -22.00 -3.36
C GLU A 2 -30.96 -20.94 -2.53
N GLN A 3 -31.33 -20.86 -1.24
CA GLN A 3 -30.70 -19.91 -0.31
C GLN A 3 -30.28 -20.66 0.95
N PHE A 4 -29.06 -20.40 1.39
CA PHE A 4 -28.46 -20.96 2.59
C PHE A 4 -27.99 -19.79 3.47
N GLN A 5 -28.00 -19.99 4.78
CA GLN A 5 -27.61 -18.97 5.74
C GLN A 5 -26.93 -19.55 6.97
N MET A 6 -26.01 -18.75 7.54
CA MET A 6 -25.39 -19.02 8.85
C MET A 6 -25.19 -17.70 9.61
N ASP A 7 -25.03 -17.77 10.91
CA ASP A 7 -24.53 -16.64 11.69
C ASP A 7 -23.00 -16.57 11.58
N LEU A 8 -22.47 -15.40 11.29
CA LEU A 8 -21.04 -15.11 11.28
C LEU A 8 -20.80 -13.82 12.08
N ALA A 9 -20.20 -13.95 13.25
CA ALA A 9 -19.91 -12.83 14.14
C ALA A 9 -21.14 -11.94 14.45
N GLY A 10 -22.29 -12.56 14.71
CA GLY A 10 -23.56 -11.91 15.04
C GLY A 10 -24.30 -11.26 13.85
N ARG A 11 -23.86 -11.53 12.63
CA ARG A 11 -24.51 -11.07 11.38
C ARG A 11 -24.78 -12.24 10.46
N THR A 12 -25.90 -12.19 9.72
CA THR A 12 -26.28 -13.26 8.80
C THR A 12 -25.43 -13.24 7.54
N LEU A 13 -24.71 -14.34 7.29
CA LEU A 13 -24.08 -14.64 6.00
C LEU A 13 -25.03 -15.50 5.18
N THR A 14 -25.31 -15.10 3.93
CA THR A 14 -26.15 -15.84 2.99
C THR A 14 -25.39 -16.23 1.73
N ILE A 15 -25.71 -17.42 1.19
CA ILE A 15 -25.28 -17.87 -0.14
C ILE A 15 -26.53 -18.24 -0.92
N GLU A 16 -26.77 -17.56 -2.04
CA GLU A 16 -27.88 -17.81 -2.96
C GLU A 16 -27.35 -18.31 -4.30
N THR A 17 -28.00 -19.31 -4.88
CA THR A 17 -27.60 -19.88 -6.18
C THR A 17 -28.80 -20.31 -7.03
N GLY A 18 -28.57 -20.53 -8.31
CA GLY A 18 -29.57 -21.06 -9.26
C GLY A 18 -30.46 -20.01 -9.94
N GLU A 19 -30.32 -18.72 -9.61
CA GLU A 19 -31.10 -17.64 -10.24
C GLU A 19 -30.26 -16.80 -11.21
N LEU A 20 -29.10 -16.34 -10.77
CA LEU A 20 -28.23 -15.43 -11.51
C LEU A 20 -27.13 -16.18 -12.28
N ALA A 21 -26.62 -15.58 -13.35
CA ALA A 21 -25.44 -16.02 -14.12
C ALA A 21 -25.43 -17.53 -14.47
N LYS A 22 -26.55 -18.07 -14.91
CA LYS A 22 -26.78 -19.54 -15.12
C LYS A 22 -25.87 -20.19 -16.17
N GLN A 23 -25.16 -19.41 -16.99
CA GLN A 23 -24.21 -19.95 -17.97
C GLN A 23 -22.80 -20.20 -17.39
N ALA A 24 -22.50 -19.66 -16.22
CA ALA A 24 -21.25 -19.98 -15.53
C ALA A 24 -21.25 -21.42 -15.00
N GLY A 25 -20.08 -22.02 -14.86
CA GLY A 25 -19.92 -23.34 -14.24
C GLY A 25 -20.51 -23.39 -12.82
N GLY A 26 -20.20 -22.36 -12.01
CA GLY A 26 -20.81 -22.09 -10.72
C GLY A 26 -21.08 -20.59 -10.58
N ALA A 27 -22.19 -20.22 -9.93
CA ALA A 27 -22.54 -18.84 -9.65
C ALA A 27 -23.28 -18.74 -8.31
N VAL A 28 -22.85 -17.80 -7.47
CA VAL A 28 -23.44 -17.50 -6.17
C VAL A 28 -23.57 -16.01 -5.95
N MET A 29 -24.64 -15.60 -5.26
CA MET A 29 -24.73 -14.28 -4.64
C MET A 29 -24.43 -14.44 -3.15
N VAL A 30 -23.36 -13.81 -2.68
CA VAL A 30 -23.03 -13.78 -1.26
C VAL A 30 -23.58 -12.52 -0.65
N GLY A 31 -24.32 -12.67 0.45
CA GLY A 31 -24.85 -11.56 1.24
C GLY A 31 -24.28 -11.58 2.66
N TYR A 32 -23.86 -10.40 3.14
CA TYR A 32 -23.44 -10.20 4.53
C TYR A 32 -23.85 -8.80 4.95
N GLY A 33 -24.77 -8.67 5.91
CA GLY A 33 -25.51 -7.43 6.09
C GLY A 33 -26.20 -7.00 4.78
N ASP A 34 -26.05 -5.76 4.36
CA ASP A 34 -26.52 -5.25 3.06
C ASP A 34 -25.48 -5.36 1.94
N THR A 35 -24.29 -5.88 2.22
CA THR A 35 -23.30 -6.19 1.18
C THR A 35 -23.78 -7.36 0.32
N ARG A 36 -23.67 -7.22 -1.00
CA ARG A 36 -24.00 -8.26 -2.00
C ARG A 36 -22.88 -8.35 -3.04
N VAL A 37 -22.30 -9.54 -3.18
CA VAL A 37 -21.27 -9.84 -4.15
C VAL A 37 -21.68 -11.03 -5.01
N LEU A 38 -21.83 -10.80 -6.31
CA LEU A 38 -22.03 -11.89 -7.27
C LEU A 38 -20.69 -12.49 -7.64
N VAL A 39 -20.53 -13.79 -7.41
CA VAL A 39 -19.29 -14.49 -7.78
C VAL A 39 -19.59 -15.63 -8.74
N THR A 40 -18.83 -15.69 -9.83
CA THR A 40 -18.94 -16.71 -10.86
C THR A 40 -17.61 -17.43 -11.05
N ALA A 41 -17.68 -18.74 -11.35
CA ALA A 41 -16.53 -19.56 -11.72
C ALA A 41 -16.82 -20.25 -13.05
N THR A 42 -15.92 -20.08 -14.02
CA THR A 42 -16.04 -20.65 -15.36
C THR A 42 -14.75 -21.36 -15.75
N GLY A 43 -14.83 -22.59 -16.23
CA GLY A 43 -13.69 -23.36 -16.70
C GLY A 43 -13.80 -23.66 -18.21
N SER A 44 -12.70 -23.50 -18.96
CA SER A 44 -12.65 -23.83 -20.37
C SER A 44 -12.93 -25.33 -20.60
N LYS A 45 -13.43 -25.68 -21.79
CA LYS A 45 -13.63 -27.09 -22.17
C LYS A 45 -12.32 -27.77 -22.56
N GLU A 46 -11.44 -27.02 -23.20
CA GLU A 46 -10.17 -27.50 -23.77
C GLU A 46 -8.99 -26.94 -22.95
N ALA A 47 -7.95 -27.74 -22.84
CA ALA A 47 -6.68 -27.31 -22.26
C ALA A 47 -5.93 -26.37 -23.22
N LYS A 48 -5.25 -25.36 -22.70
CA LYS A 48 -4.35 -24.48 -23.46
C LYS A 48 -2.97 -25.12 -23.61
N ASP A 49 -2.29 -24.78 -24.69
CA ASP A 49 -0.88 -25.17 -24.88
C ASP A 49 0.04 -24.14 -24.21
N ILE A 50 0.18 -24.29 -22.90
CA ILE A 50 1.01 -23.43 -22.00
C ILE A 50 1.63 -24.31 -20.92
N ASP A 51 2.64 -23.81 -20.25
CA ASP A 51 3.43 -24.51 -19.24
C ASP A 51 3.00 -24.28 -17.79
N PHE A 52 2.01 -23.38 -17.55
CA PHE A 52 1.49 -23.05 -16.22
C PHE A 52 -0.03 -23.23 -16.12
N PHE A 53 -0.55 -23.25 -14.90
CA PHE A 53 -1.99 -23.29 -14.65
C PHE A 53 -2.63 -21.91 -14.87
N PRO A 54 -3.54 -21.76 -15.86
CA PRO A 54 -4.12 -20.48 -16.24
C PRO A 54 -5.36 -20.11 -15.39
N LEU A 55 -5.15 -19.68 -14.15
CA LEU A 55 -6.19 -19.11 -13.30
C LEU A 55 -6.17 -17.59 -13.40
N THR A 56 -7.32 -17.00 -13.67
CA THR A 56 -7.56 -15.56 -13.58
C THR A 56 -8.64 -15.29 -12.53
N VAL A 57 -8.36 -14.36 -11.63
CA VAL A 57 -9.35 -13.86 -10.66
C VAL A 57 -9.50 -12.36 -10.89
N ASP A 58 -10.71 -11.92 -11.15
CA ASP A 58 -11.06 -10.51 -11.26
C ASP A 58 -12.01 -10.11 -10.12
N TYR A 59 -11.80 -8.91 -9.63
CA TYR A 59 -12.64 -8.29 -8.60
C TYR A 59 -13.11 -6.94 -9.13
N ASP A 60 -14.40 -6.82 -9.34
CA ASP A 60 -15.02 -5.67 -9.96
C ASP A 60 -15.74 -4.81 -8.92
N GLU A 61 -15.22 -3.60 -8.69
CA GLU A 61 -15.89 -2.58 -7.89
C GLU A 61 -16.82 -1.74 -8.76
N LYS A 62 -18.10 -1.68 -8.40
CA LYS A 62 -19.11 -0.89 -9.11
C LYS A 62 -19.56 0.28 -8.25
N MET A 63 -19.42 1.51 -8.76
CA MET A 63 -19.77 2.73 -8.02
C MET A 63 -21.26 2.79 -7.65
N TYR A 64 -22.13 2.14 -8.43
CA TYR A 64 -23.54 2.03 -8.07
C TYR A 64 -23.77 1.23 -6.78
N ALA A 65 -22.81 0.38 -6.35
CA ALA A 65 -22.91 -0.39 -5.10
C ALA A 65 -23.01 0.50 -3.86
N ILE A 66 -22.54 1.74 -3.96
CA ILE A 66 -22.64 2.79 -2.92
C ILE A 66 -23.49 3.98 -3.38
N GLY A 67 -24.32 3.82 -4.43
CA GLY A 67 -25.19 4.85 -4.95
C GLY A 67 -24.48 6.04 -5.61
N ARG A 68 -23.24 5.88 -6.11
CA ARG A 68 -22.44 6.93 -6.75
C ARG A 68 -22.23 6.69 -8.24
N LEU A 69 -21.99 7.77 -8.97
CA LEU A 69 -21.46 7.71 -10.34
C LEU A 69 -19.93 7.74 -10.30
N PRO A 70 -19.24 7.05 -11.24
CA PRO A 70 -17.79 7.15 -11.37
C PRO A 70 -17.33 8.60 -11.55
N GLY A 71 -16.24 9.00 -10.85
CA GLY A 71 -15.73 10.37 -10.84
C GLY A 71 -15.15 10.84 -12.17
N GLY A 72 -14.63 9.92 -13.00
CA GLY A 72 -14.02 10.23 -14.28
C GLY A 72 -14.95 10.89 -15.30
N PHE A 73 -14.39 11.50 -16.35
CA PHE A 73 -15.13 12.25 -17.38
C PHE A 73 -16.19 11.42 -18.09
N ILE A 74 -15.89 10.17 -18.46
CA ILE A 74 -16.82 9.26 -19.18
C ILE A 74 -17.87 8.61 -18.27
N LYS A 75 -17.84 8.86 -16.96
CA LYS A 75 -18.79 8.31 -15.98
C LYS A 75 -18.99 6.80 -16.08
N ARG A 76 -17.90 6.09 -16.34
CA ARG A 76 -17.84 4.62 -16.41
C ARG A 76 -16.57 4.13 -15.72
N GLU A 77 -16.67 3.00 -15.01
CA GLU A 77 -15.52 2.27 -14.49
C GLU A 77 -14.64 1.85 -15.69
N ALA A 78 -13.33 2.10 -15.58
CA ALA A 78 -12.37 1.82 -16.64
C ALA A 78 -11.41 0.71 -16.21
N ARG A 79 -10.20 1.06 -15.79
CA ARG A 79 -9.24 0.12 -15.24
C ARG A 79 -9.58 -0.17 -13.78
N PRO A 80 -9.38 -1.43 -13.32
CA PRO A 80 -9.55 -1.74 -11.91
C PRO A 80 -8.69 -0.81 -11.03
N PRO A 81 -9.25 -0.20 -9.97
CA PRO A 81 -8.46 0.57 -9.01
C PRO A 81 -7.50 -0.34 -8.24
N GLU A 82 -6.56 0.25 -7.51
CA GLU A 82 -5.59 -0.48 -6.69
C GLU A 82 -6.28 -1.44 -5.72
N SER A 83 -7.34 -0.99 -5.04
CA SER A 83 -8.16 -1.82 -4.14
C SER A 83 -8.70 -3.07 -4.80
N ALA A 84 -9.24 -2.96 -6.00
CA ALA A 84 -9.77 -4.11 -6.75
C ALA A 84 -8.67 -5.11 -7.13
N ILE A 85 -7.49 -4.61 -7.51
CA ILE A 85 -6.33 -5.47 -7.81
C ILE A 85 -5.85 -6.19 -6.55
N LEU A 86 -5.78 -5.51 -5.41
CA LEU A 86 -5.39 -6.11 -4.13
C LEU A 86 -6.42 -7.15 -3.67
N ASN A 87 -7.72 -6.87 -3.78
CA ASN A 87 -8.78 -7.80 -3.45
C ASN A 87 -8.80 -9.02 -4.39
N SER A 88 -8.54 -8.84 -5.69
CA SER A 88 -8.39 -9.98 -6.60
C SER A 88 -7.24 -10.90 -6.19
N ARG A 89 -6.12 -10.34 -5.73
CA ARG A 89 -4.98 -11.10 -5.21
C ARG A 89 -5.29 -11.79 -3.87
N LEU A 90 -6.05 -11.12 -3.00
CA LEU A 90 -6.50 -11.67 -1.73
C LEU A 90 -7.36 -12.94 -1.94
N ILE A 91 -8.15 -13.00 -3.02
CA ILE A 91 -8.95 -14.16 -3.41
C ILE A 91 -8.11 -15.22 -4.14
N ASP A 92 -7.26 -14.81 -5.09
CA ASP A 92 -6.46 -15.74 -5.94
C ASP A 92 -5.50 -16.59 -5.10
N ARG A 93 -4.81 -16.00 -4.15
CA ARG A 93 -3.72 -16.64 -3.39
C ARG A 93 -4.16 -17.88 -2.61
N PRO A 94 -5.27 -17.88 -1.85
CA PRO A 94 -5.70 -19.08 -1.13
C PRO A 94 -6.41 -20.12 -2.00
N ILE A 95 -6.98 -19.76 -3.15
CA ILE A 95 -7.66 -20.73 -4.02
C ILE A 95 -6.71 -21.45 -4.98
N ARG A 96 -5.66 -20.78 -5.45
CA ARG A 96 -4.71 -21.28 -6.45
C ARG A 96 -3.99 -22.57 -6.03
N PRO A 97 -3.49 -22.71 -4.80
CA PRO A 97 -2.78 -23.94 -4.38
C PRO A 97 -3.63 -25.20 -4.38
N LEU A 98 -4.94 -25.07 -4.39
CA LEU A 98 -5.90 -26.18 -4.34
C LEU A 98 -6.31 -26.71 -5.73
N PHE A 99 -5.74 -26.17 -6.80
CA PHE A 99 -5.84 -26.73 -8.13
C PHE A 99 -4.64 -27.66 -8.41
N ASP A 100 -4.89 -28.70 -9.20
CA ASP A 100 -3.82 -29.55 -9.70
C ASP A 100 -2.89 -28.75 -10.62
N LYS A 101 -1.60 -28.81 -10.35
CA LYS A 101 -0.55 -28.08 -11.09
C LYS A 101 -0.36 -28.56 -12.54
N GLY A 102 -0.79 -29.78 -12.86
CA GLY A 102 -0.76 -30.36 -14.19
C GLY A 102 -1.86 -29.87 -15.13
N VAL A 103 -2.94 -29.30 -14.57
CA VAL A 103 -4.09 -28.78 -15.34
C VAL A 103 -3.71 -27.59 -16.21
N ARG A 104 -4.20 -27.59 -17.46
CA ARG A 104 -4.01 -26.51 -18.43
C ARG A 104 -5.33 -25.89 -18.93
N ASN A 105 -6.46 -26.35 -18.40
CA ASN A 105 -7.75 -25.71 -18.62
C ASN A 105 -7.78 -24.35 -17.94
N GLU A 106 -8.22 -23.33 -18.67
CA GLU A 106 -8.36 -22.00 -18.12
C GLU A 106 -9.51 -21.93 -17.12
N VAL A 107 -9.27 -21.32 -15.96
CA VAL A 107 -10.29 -21.05 -14.96
C VAL A 107 -10.37 -19.55 -14.72
N HIS A 108 -11.58 -19.00 -14.80
CA HIS A 108 -11.85 -17.60 -14.56
C HIS A 108 -12.87 -17.45 -13.44
N VAL A 109 -12.47 -16.76 -12.38
CA VAL A 109 -13.31 -16.39 -11.23
C VAL A 109 -13.53 -14.89 -11.28
N VAL A 110 -14.78 -14.44 -11.24
CA VAL A 110 -15.13 -13.03 -11.22
C VAL A 110 -16.01 -12.74 -10.01
N ALA A 111 -15.56 -11.83 -9.16
CA ALA A 111 -16.31 -11.30 -8.03
C ALA A 111 -16.76 -9.87 -8.35
N THR A 112 -18.06 -9.65 -8.48
CA THR A 112 -18.64 -8.33 -8.79
C THR A 112 -19.38 -7.79 -7.56
N VAL A 113 -18.92 -6.68 -7.02
CA VAL A 113 -19.53 -6.00 -5.88
C VAL A 113 -20.75 -5.21 -6.35
N MET A 114 -21.95 -5.59 -5.90
CA MET A 114 -23.22 -5.02 -6.36
C MET A 114 -23.91 -4.15 -5.31
N SER A 115 -23.63 -4.34 -4.03
CA SER A 115 -24.10 -3.51 -2.92
C SER A 115 -23.08 -3.56 -1.80
N VAL A 116 -22.85 -2.45 -1.10
CA VAL A 116 -21.89 -2.34 0.00
C VAL A 116 -22.54 -1.76 1.24
N ASP A 117 -22.52 -2.54 2.30
CA ASP A 117 -22.63 -2.11 3.67
C ASP A 117 -21.21 -1.91 4.23
N GLN A 118 -20.88 -0.71 4.67
CA GLN A 118 -19.53 -0.35 5.10
C GLN A 118 -19.05 -1.12 6.35
N ASP A 119 -19.98 -1.75 7.08
CA ASP A 119 -19.67 -2.63 8.21
C ASP A 119 -19.44 -4.10 7.78
N CYS A 120 -19.63 -4.42 6.52
CA CYS A 120 -19.54 -5.79 5.97
C CYS A 120 -18.62 -5.82 4.75
N ASP A 121 -17.38 -6.26 4.96
CA ASP A 121 -16.32 -6.25 3.96
C ASP A 121 -16.67 -7.05 2.69
N PRO A 122 -16.80 -6.41 1.52
CA PRO A 122 -17.10 -7.10 0.28
C PRO A 122 -15.97 -8.02 -0.22
N ALA A 123 -14.71 -7.80 0.20
CA ALA A 123 -13.59 -8.67 -0.18
C ALA A 123 -13.70 -10.05 0.49
N ILE A 124 -14.12 -10.09 1.76
CA ILE A 124 -14.40 -11.35 2.47
C ILE A 124 -15.58 -12.07 1.82
N CYS A 125 -16.65 -11.33 1.46
CA CYS A 125 -17.77 -11.92 0.70
C CYS A 125 -17.30 -12.48 -0.65
N GLY A 126 -16.44 -11.76 -1.36
CA GLY A 126 -15.85 -12.20 -2.62
C GLY A 126 -15.03 -13.50 -2.48
N MET A 127 -14.24 -13.62 -1.42
CA MET A 127 -13.44 -14.82 -1.13
C MET A 127 -14.33 -16.04 -0.82
N ILE A 128 -15.33 -15.88 0.07
CA ILE A 128 -16.29 -16.94 0.39
C ILE A 128 -17.07 -17.31 -0.87
N GLY A 129 -17.47 -16.34 -1.67
CA GLY A 129 -18.18 -16.53 -2.93
C GLY A 129 -17.36 -17.27 -3.98
N ALA A 130 -16.06 -16.95 -4.13
CA ALA A 130 -15.15 -17.66 -5.02
C ALA A 130 -15.03 -19.14 -4.64
N SER A 131 -14.88 -19.42 -3.35
CA SER A 131 -14.86 -20.76 -2.80
C SER A 131 -16.18 -21.51 -3.06
N ALA A 132 -17.31 -20.86 -2.75
CA ALA A 132 -18.63 -21.47 -2.96
C ALA A 132 -18.91 -21.73 -4.45
N ALA A 133 -18.65 -20.76 -5.34
CA ALA A 133 -18.84 -20.90 -6.78
C ALA A 133 -17.99 -22.03 -7.37
N LEU A 134 -16.73 -22.15 -6.98
CA LEU A 134 -15.85 -23.26 -7.37
C LEU A 134 -16.36 -24.59 -6.81
N SER A 135 -16.78 -24.62 -5.53
CA SER A 135 -17.25 -25.83 -4.88
C SER A 135 -18.50 -26.43 -5.52
N ILE A 136 -19.47 -25.57 -5.90
CA ILE A 136 -20.72 -26.04 -6.55
C ILE A 136 -20.60 -26.23 -8.06
N SER A 137 -19.52 -25.71 -8.70
CA SER A 137 -19.28 -25.83 -10.14
C SER A 137 -18.86 -27.25 -10.54
N ASP A 138 -18.78 -27.48 -11.84
CA ASP A 138 -18.19 -28.68 -12.44
C ASP A 138 -16.65 -28.66 -12.55
N ILE A 139 -16.00 -27.59 -12.08
CA ILE A 139 -14.55 -27.41 -12.12
C ILE A 139 -13.90 -28.26 -11.01
N PRO A 140 -12.90 -29.14 -11.32
CA PRO A 140 -12.17 -29.88 -10.30
C PRO A 140 -11.32 -28.94 -9.45
N TRP A 141 -11.55 -28.95 -8.14
CA TRP A 141 -10.88 -28.11 -7.15
C TRP A 141 -10.99 -28.71 -5.75
N ALA A 142 -9.90 -28.66 -4.98
CA ALA A 142 -9.77 -29.35 -3.69
C ALA A 142 -10.26 -28.52 -2.47
N GLY A 143 -11.06 -27.47 -2.68
CA GLY A 143 -11.70 -26.72 -1.59
C GLY A 143 -12.96 -27.42 -1.04
N PRO A 144 -13.69 -26.76 -0.10
CA PRO A 144 -13.77 -25.30 0.08
C PRO A 144 -12.71 -24.66 0.97
N ILE A 145 -12.59 -23.33 0.81
CA ILE A 145 -11.87 -22.46 1.72
C ILE A 145 -12.82 -21.40 2.30
N ALA A 146 -12.36 -20.73 3.35
CA ALA A 146 -12.97 -19.47 3.80
C ALA A 146 -11.89 -18.47 4.21
N GLY A 147 -12.29 -17.24 4.39
CA GLY A 147 -11.46 -16.20 4.97
C GLY A 147 -12.26 -15.30 5.89
N VAL A 148 -11.58 -14.75 6.88
CA VAL A 148 -12.12 -13.75 7.81
C VAL A 148 -11.12 -12.63 7.99
N ARG A 149 -11.64 -11.43 8.25
CA ARG A 149 -10.85 -10.30 8.72
C ARG A 149 -10.85 -10.30 10.24
N MET A 150 -9.68 -10.16 10.84
CA MET A 150 -9.51 -10.08 12.28
C MET A 150 -9.04 -8.68 12.67
N GLY A 151 -9.69 -8.12 13.68
CA GLY A 151 -9.26 -6.94 14.40
C GLY A 151 -8.97 -7.27 15.86
N ARG A 152 -8.36 -6.32 16.60
CA ARG A 152 -8.21 -6.38 18.04
C ARG A 152 -8.56 -5.03 18.64
N VAL A 153 -9.63 -5.00 19.43
CA VAL A 153 -10.13 -3.79 20.08
C VAL A 153 -10.09 -4.01 21.59
N ASN A 154 -9.44 -3.11 22.32
CA ASN A 154 -9.25 -3.22 23.77
C ASN A 154 -8.64 -4.56 24.22
N GLY A 155 -7.79 -5.17 23.39
CA GLY A 155 -7.12 -6.45 23.67
C GLY A 155 -7.93 -7.69 23.30
N GLU A 156 -9.20 -7.56 22.87
CA GLU A 156 -10.06 -8.65 22.46
C GLU A 156 -10.10 -8.81 20.92
N PHE A 157 -10.07 -10.05 20.43
CA PHE A 157 -10.17 -10.33 19.00
C PHE A 157 -11.60 -10.14 18.50
N VAL A 158 -11.74 -9.46 17.38
CA VAL A 158 -13.01 -9.19 16.70
C VAL A 158 -12.97 -9.76 15.29
N VAL A 159 -13.97 -10.58 14.97
CA VAL A 159 -14.14 -11.19 13.64
C VAL A 159 -14.94 -10.25 12.76
N ASN A 160 -14.44 -9.96 11.56
CA ASN A 160 -15.03 -9.03 10.59
C ASN A 160 -15.46 -7.71 11.26
N PRO A 161 -14.50 -6.94 11.79
CA PRO A 161 -14.80 -5.72 12.54
C PRO A 161 -15.60 -4.72 11.71
N THR A 162 -16.52 -4.01 12.38
CA THR A 162 -17.27 -2.89 11.81
C THR A 162 -16.34 -1.70 11.54
N LYS A 163 -16.83 -0.70 10.80
CA LYS A 163 -16.11 0.55 10.54
C LYS A 163 -15.56 1.18 11.83
N VAL A 164 -16.40 1.35 12.84
CA VAL A 164 -16.00 1.95 14.13
C VAL A 164 -14.91 1.12 14.80
N GLN A 165 -15.03 -0.19 14.79
CA GLN A 165 -14.03 -1.09 15.35
C GLN A 165 -12.70 -1.06 14.56
N LEU A 166 -12.73 -0.82 13.24
CA LEU A 166 -11.54 -0.65 12.42
C LEU A 166 -10.77 0.66 12.72
N GLU A 167 -11.44 1.69 13.21
CA GLU A 167 -10.80 2.93 13.64
C GLU A 167 -10.05 2.76 14.98
N GLU A 168 -10.51 1.83 15.82
CA GLU A 168 -9.95 1.57 17.16
C GLU A 168 -8.97 0.38 17.20
N THR A 169 -8.91 -0.43 16.14
CA THR A 169 -8.11 -1.65 16.11
C THR A 169 -6.60 -1.38 16.01
N ASP A 170 -5.82 -2.14 16.74
CA ASP A 170 -4.35 -2.14 16.62
C ASP A 170 -3.80 -3.22 15.67
N LEU A 171 -4.67 -4.06 15.12
CA LEU A 171 -4.33 -4.98 14.03
C LEU A 171 -5.51 -5.18 13.06
N ASN A 172 -5.19 -5.38 11.80
CA ASN A 172 -6.15 -5.63 10.73
C ASN A 172 -5.55 -6.70 9.80
N ILE A 173 -5.92 -7.96 10.03
CA ILE A 173 -5.32 -9.13 9.37
C ILE A 173 -6.42 -9.97 8.74
N VAL A 174 -6.25 -10.31 7.47
CA VAL A 174 -7.08 -11.30 6.77
C VAL A 174 -6.37 -12.64 6.81
N VAL A 175 -7.10 -13.68 7.26
CA VAL A 175 -6.63 -15.06 7.26
C VAL A 175 -7.57 -15.89 6.40
N ALA A 176 -7.01 -16.73 5.54
CA ALA A 176 -7.78 -17.66 4.72
C ALA A 176 -7.21 -19.08 4.80
N GLY A 177 -8.09 -20.08 4.72
CA GLY A 177 -7.69 -21.47 4.80
C GLY A 177 -8.81 -22.46 4.51
N THR A 178 -8.45 -23.74 4.56
CA THR A 178 -9.38 -24.88 4.60
C THR A 178 -9.75 -25.19 6.06
N LYS A 179 -10.54 -26.23 6.28
CA LYS A 179 -10.80 -26.73 7.64
C LYS A 179 -9.53 -27.23 8.36
N ASP A 180 -8.55 -27.71 7.60
CA ASP A 180 -7.37 -28.38 8.13
C ASP A 180 -6.12 -27.51 8.10
N ALA A 181 -6.12 -26.43 7.27
CA ALA A 181 -4.93 -25.66 6.98
C ALA A 181 -5.19 -24.15 6.79
N ILE A 182 -4.30 -23.33 7.32
CA ILE A 182 -4.16 -21.93 6.96
C ILE A 182 -3.37 -21.88 5.65
N LEU A 183 -3.87 -21.14 4.65
CA LEU A 183 -3.25 -21.02 3.32
C LEU A 183 -2.69 -19.63 3.04
N MET A 184 -3.27 -18.59 3.63
CA MET A 184 -2.88 -17.21 3.39
C MET A 184 -3.14 -16.35 4.62
N VAL A 185 -2.18 -15.48 4.92
CA VAL A 185 -2.33 -14.41 5.91
C VAL A 185 -1.84 -13.10 5.27
N GLU A 186 -2.60 -12.03 5.44
CA GLU A 186 -2.17 -10.69 4.99
C GLU A 186 -2.77 -9.61 5.87
N GLY A 187 -1.94 -8.68 6.35
CA GLY A 187 -2.46 -7.57 7.12
C GLY A 187 -1.39 -6.64 7.67
N GLY A 188 -1.87 -5.65 8.42
CA GLY A 188 -1.07 -4.68 9.14
C GLY A 188 -1.37 -4.69 10.62
N ALA A 189 -0.44 -4.16 11.41
CA ALA A 189 -0.56 -4.04 12.85
C ALA A 189 0.18 -2.78 13.36
N GLN A 190 -0.21 -2.29 14.55
CA GLN A 190 0.39 -1.14 15.21
C GLN A 190 1.46 -1.61 16.21
N GLU A 191 2.60 -2.12 15.68
CA GLU A 191 3.71 -2.64 16.49
C GLU A 191 3.27 -3.75 17.46
N VAL A 192 2.45 -4.70 16.98
CA VAL A 192 1.89 -5.79 17.79
C VAL A 192 2.91 -6.92 17.97
N PRO A 193 3.06 -7.51 19.18
CA PRO A 193 3.98 -8.62 19.42
C PRO A 193 3.68 -9.85 18.55
N GLU A 194 4.71 -10.59 18.18
CA GLU A 194 4.65 -11.79 17.34
C GLU A 194 3.72 -12.87 17.91
N GLU A 195 3.70 -13.07 19.24
CA GLU A 195 2.80 -14.04 19.89
C GLU A 195 1.32 -13.66 19.68
N THR A 196 0.98 -12.37 19.75
CA THR A 196 -0.39 -11.92 19.49
C THR A 196 -0.78 -12.13 18.01
N ILE A 197 0.18 -11.97 17.08
CA ILE A 197 -0.04 -12.30 15.67
C ILE A 197 -0.36 -13.79 15.50
N LEU A 198 0.37 -14.66 16.19
CA LEU A 198 0.11 -16.09 16.18
C LEU A 198 -1.28 -16.43 16.75
N GLU A 199 -1.64 -15.85 17.88
CA GLU A 199 -2.94 -16.05 18.52
C GLU A 199 -4.10 -15.63 17.62
N VAL A 200 -4.02 -14.47 16.95
CA VAL A 200 -5.07 -14.02 16.05
C VAL A 200 -5.21 -14.92 14.81
N ILE A 201 -4.12 -15.45 14.28
CA ILE A 201 -4.13 -16.39 13.15
C ILE A 201 -4.85 -17.69 13.57
N MET A 202 -4.56 -18.20 14.75
CA MET A 202 -5.23 -19.42 15.28
C MET A 202 -6.73 -19.18 15.57
N ALA A 203 -7.07 -18.02 16.15
CA ALA A 203 -8.46 -17.65 16.39
C ALA A 203 -9.26 -17.50 15.07
N ALA A 204 -8.65 -16.91 14.05
CA ALA A 204 -9.26 -16.84 12.71
C ALA A 204 -9.54 -18.22 12.12
N HIS A 205 -8.64 -19.18 12.31
CA HIS A 205 -8.81 -20.52 11.76
C HIS A 205 -10.03 -21.24 12.36
N GLU A 206 -10.34 -21.03 13.63
CA GLU A 206 -11.56 -21.59 14.25
C GLU A 206 -12.85 -21.03 13.60
N GLU A 207 -12.87 -19.77 13.19
CA GLU A 207 -14.00 -19.19 12.45
C GLU A 207 -14.05 -19.70 10.99
N ILE A 208 -12.89 -19.85 10.35
CA ILE A 208 -12.77 -20.41 9.01
C ILE A 208 -13.39 -21.81 8.94
N LYS A 209 -13.11 -22.68 9.92
CA LYS A 209 -13.68 -24.05 9.99
C LYS A 209 -15.20 -24.04 9.94
N LYS A 210 -15.85 -23.10 10.62
CA LYS A 210 -17.33 -22.99 10.63
C LYS A 210 -17.88 -22.62 9.25
N ILE A 211 -17.23 -21.64 8.58
CA ILE A 211 -17.65 -21.20 7.25
C ILE A 211 -17.39 -22.30 6.20
N VAL A 212 -16.28 -23.02 6.33
CA VAL A 212 -15.96 -24.17 5.45
C VAL A 212 -17.00 -25.27 5.61
N ALA A 213 -17.37 -25.65 6.85
CA ALA A 213 -18.41 -26.63 7.08
C ALA A 213 -19.77 -26.22 6.48
N PHE A 214 -20.14 -24.95 6.61
CA PHE A 214 -21.34 -24.39 5.96
C PHE A 214 -21.28 -24.53 4.43
N GLN A 215 -20.12 -24.26 3.81
CA GLN A 215 -19.97 -24.42 2.35
C GLN A 215 -19.96 -25.90 1.93
N GLU A 216 -19.48 -26.83 2.77
CA GLU A 216 -19.59 -28.27 2.52
C GLU A 216 -21.06 -28.69 2.46
N ASP A 217 -21.91 -28.17 3.35
CA ASP A 217 -23.38 -28.41 3.33
C ASP A 217 -24.03 -27.82 2.06
N VAL A 218 -23.63 -26.64 1.62
CA VAL A 218 -24.10 -26.03 0.35
C VAL A 218 -23.69 -26.91 -0.84
N LYS A 219 -22.42 -27.33 -0.90
CA LYS A 219 -21.88 -28.21 -1.95
C LYS A 219 -22.63 -29.56 -2.00
N ALA A 220 -22.93 -30.13 -0.86
CA ALA A 220 -23.66 -31.41 -0.79
C ALA A 220 -25.06 -31.33 -1.38
N LYS A 221 -25.74 -30.17 -1.30
CA LYS A 221 -27.12 -29.99 -1.78
C LYS A 221 -27.21 -29.55 -3.25
N VAL A 222 -26.31 -28.70 -3.71
CA VAL A 222 -26.40 -28.04 -5.03
C VAL A 222 -25.15 -28.21 -5.90
N GLY A 223 -24.15 -28.92 -5.42
CA GLY A 223 -22.90 -29.16 -6.14
C GLY A 223 -23.10 -30.00 -7.40
N LYS A 224 -22.39 -29.68 -8.45
CA LYS A 224 -22.31 -30.42 -9.71
C LYS A 224 -21.24 -31.48 -9.64
N GLU A 225 -21.40 -32.55 -10.43
CA GLU A 225 -20.34 -33.53 -10.66
C GLU A 225 -19.13 -32.84 -11.32
N LYS A 226 -17.94 -33.15 -10.82
CA LYS A 226 -16.70 -32.53 -11.30
C LYS A 226 -16.29 -33.13 -12.64
N ARG A 227 -15.94 -32.26 -13.59
CA ARG A 227 -15.27 -32.70 -14.85
C ARG A 227 -13.91 -33.28 -14.52
N VAL A 228 -13.43 -34.13 -15.39
CA VAL A 228 -12.05 -34.60 -15.37
C VAL A 228 -11.23 -33.64 -16.26
N PHE A 229 -10.30 -32.93 -15.65
CA PHE A 229 -9.27 -32.22 -16.41
C PHE A 229 -8.05 -33.14 -16.54
N GLU A 230 -7.56 -33.27 -17.75
CA GLU A 230 -6.35 -34.07 -17.97
C GLU A 230 -5.16 -33.35 -17.36
N SER A 231 -4.47 -34.01 -16.42
CA SER A 231 -3.17 -33.57 -15.94
C SER A 231 -2.09 -34.09 -16.87
N LYS A 232 -1.23 -33.21 -17.34
CA LYS A 232 -0.06 -33.58 -18.15
C LYS A 232 1.10 -33.94 -17.21
N ASP A 233 0.97 -35.04 -16.51
CA ASP A 233 2.06 -35.58 -15.69
C ASP A 233 3.17 -36.17 -16.56
N VAL A 234 4.41 -36.09 -16.07
CA VAL A 234 5.55 -36.65 -16.75
C VAL A 234 5.48 -38.19 -16.67
N PRO A 235 5.57 -38.92 -17.77
CA PRO A 235 5.65 -40.38 -17.75
C PRO A 235 6.81 -40.89 -16.88
N ALA A 236 6.55 -41.88 -16.03
CA ALA A 236 7.54 -42.40 -15.08
C ALA A 236 8.82 -42.86 -15.77
N GLU A 237 8.71 -43.49 -16.98
CA GLU A 237 9.83 -43.92 -17.78
C GLU A 237 10.78 -42.75 -18.15
N ILE A 238 10.20 -41.58 -18.52
CA ILE A 238 10.98 -40.39 -18.86
C ILE A 238 11.63 -39.82 -17.59
N ALA A 239 10.87 -39.75 -16.48
CA ALA A 239 11.40 -39.25 -15.22
C ALA A 239 12.58 -40.07 -14.71
N ASP A 240 12.48 -41.41 -14.76
CA ASP A 240 13.53 -42.34 -14.33
C ASP A 240 14.78 -42.27 -15.25
N ALA A 241 14.56 -42.14 -16.56
CA ALA A 241 15.65 -41.99 -17.54
C ALA A 241 16.43 -40.67 -17.34
N VAL A 242 15.70 -39.54 -17.16
CA VAL A 242 16.31 -38.23 -16.90
C VAL A 242 17.08 -38.25 -15.60
N ARG A 243 16.53 -38.87 -14.53
CA ARG A 243 17.20 -39.04 -13.25
C ARG A 243 18.50 -39.84 -13.40
N ALA A 244 18.45 -40.99 -14.06
CA ALA A 244 19.63 -41.85 -14.26
C ALA A 244 20.77 -41.15 -15.01
N TYR A 245 20.45 -40.27 -15.94
CA TYR A 245 21.46 -39.57 -16.75
C TYR A 245 21.96 -38.27 -16.12
N GLY A 246 21.04 -37.46 -15.51
CA GLY A 246 21.31 -36.08 -15.14
C GLY A 246 21.54 -35.82 -13.67
N HIS A 247 21.15 -36.73 -12.75
CA HIS A 247 21.13 -36.49 -11.30
C HIS A 247 22.45 -36.00 -10.74
N ASP A 248 23.55 -36.72 -10.93
CA ASP A 248 24.83 -36.37 -10.32
C ASP A 248 25.42 -35.08 -10.89
N LYS A 249 25.18 -34.80 -12.16
CA LYS A 249 25.59 -33.55 -12.82
C LYS A 249 24.83 -32.35 -12.24
N LEU A 250 23.53 -32.53 -12.08
CA LEU A 250 22.64 -31.49 -11.52
C LEU A 250 22.91 -31.26 -10.05
N ASP A 251 23.12 -32.32 -9.24
CA ASP A 251 23.47 -32.20 -7.81
C ASP A 251 24.76 -31.37 -7.63
N ALA A 252 25.77 -31.63 -8.45
CA ALA A 252 27.00 -30.84 -8.44
C ALA A 252 26.78 -29.38 -8.84
N ALA A 253 25.95 -29.11 -9.85
CA ALA A 253 25.65 -27.74 -10.28
C ALA A 253 24.89 -26.94 -9.23
N VAL A 254 23.85 -27.54 -8.64
CA VAL A 254 22.99 -26.87 -7.63
C VAL A 254 23.76 -26.51 -6.35
N ARG A 255 24.82 -27.25 -6.01
CA ARG A 255 25.68 -26.98 -4.85
C ARG A 255 26.66 -25.82 -5.04
N CYS A 256 26.72 -25.21 -6.24
CA CYS A 256 27.55 -24.04 -6.48
C CYS A 256 26.99 -22.82 -5.71
N ALA A 257 27.76 -22.28 -4.75
CA ALA A 257 27.31 -21.19 -3.91
C ALA A 257 27.10 -19.86 -4.66
N ASP A 258 27.93 -19.60 -5.70
CA ASP A 258 27.77 -18.42 -6.55
C ASP A 258 26.58 -18.57 -7.48
N LYS A 259 25.62 -17.64 -7.39
CA LYS A 259 24.36 -17.70 -8.18
C LYS A 259 24.61 -17.71 -9.69
N GLN A 260 25.48 -16.85 -10.21
CA GLN A 260 25.68 -16.73 -11.66
C GLN A 260 26.35 -18.00 -12.21
N GLN A 261 27.32 -18.54 -11.49
CA GLN A 261 27.97 -19.80 -11.86
C GLN A 261 27.01 -20.97 -11.74
N ARG A 262 26.19 -21.03 -10.69
CA ARG A 262 25.16 -22.06 -10.50
C ARG A 262 24.15 -22.04 -11.63
N ASP A 263 23.60 -20.88 -11.96
CA ASP A 263 22.61 -20.72 -13.02
C ASP A 263 23.20 -21.11 -14.39
N ALA A 264 24.47 -20.79 -14.65
CA ALA A 264 25.17 -21.19 -15.85
C ALA A 264 25.39 -22.71 -15.93
N GLN A 265 25.88 -23.34 -14.83
CA GLN A 265 26.06 -24.78 -14.73
C GLN A 265 24.75 -25.55 -14.84
N GLU A 266 23.68 -25.07 -14.17
CA GLU A 266 22.35 -25.68 -14.30
C GLU A 266 21.83 -25.62 -15.75
N THR A 267 22.06 -24.51 -16.44
CA THR A 267 21.70 -24.34 -17.85
C THR A 267 22.48 -25.31 -18.75
N GLU A 268 23.80 -25.43 -18.53
CA GLU A 268 24.65 -26.37 -19.28
C GLU A 268 24.19 -27.84 -19.10
N VAL A 269 23.88 -28.24 -17.86
CA VAL A 269 23.37 -29.58 -17.55
C VAL A 269 21.99 -29.80 -18.19
N ARG A 270 21.11 -28.80 -18.17
CA ARG A 270 19.80 -28.85 -18.81
C ARG A 270 19.92 -29.05 -20.32
N GLU A 271 20.80 -28.30 -20.99
CA GLU A 271 21.05 -28.42 -22.42
C GLU A 271 21.64 -29.79 -22.77
N ASP A 272 22.56 -30.30 -21.95
CA ASP A 272 23.14 -31.65 -22.13
C ASP A 272 22.05 -32.74 -21.98
N VAL A 273 21.18 -32.65 -21.00
CA VAL A 273 20.07 -33.60 -20.81
C VAL A 273 19.08 -33.51 -21.97
N LEU A 274 18.68 -32.31 -22.40
CA LEU A 274 17.77 -32.16 -23.54
C LEU A 274 18.40 -32.70 -24.86
N ALA A 275 19.67 -32.43 -25.10
CA ALA A 275 20.38 -32.93 -26.27
C ALA A 275 20.51 -34.47 -26.26
N HIS A 276 20.79 -35.08 -25.10
CA HIS A 276 20.88 -36.53 -24.96
C HIS A 276 19.55 -37.23 -25.26
N PHE A 277 18.42 -36.66 -24.85
CA PHE A 277 17.08 -37.24 -25.03
C PHE A 277 16.38 -36.80 -26.33
N ALA A 278 16.98 -35.90 -27.14
CA ALA A 278 16.36 -35.38 -28.35
C ALA A 278 16.02 -36.50 -29.37
N ASP A 279 16.91 -37.50 -29.52
CA ASP A 279 16.67 -38.63 -30.43
C ASP A 279 15.90 -39.78 -29.77
N ILE A 280 15.85 -39.84 -28.40
CA ILE A 280 15.20 -40.91 -27.65
C ILE A 280 13.71 -40.59 -27.44
N TYR A 281 13.39 -39.33 -27.10
CA TYR A 281 12.04 -38.83 -26.83
C TYR A 281 11.72 -37.58 -27.66
N PRO A 282 11.77 -37.64 -29.02
CA PRO A 282 11.66 -36.45 -29.88
C PRO A 282 10.34 -35.68 -29.68
N ASP A 283 9.24 -36.39 -29.38
CA ASP A 283 7.92 -35.80 -29.19
C ASP A 283 7.65 -35.38 -27.72
N ASN A 284 8.54 -35.73 -26.80
CA ASN A 284 8.35 -35.55 -25.35
C ASN A 284 9.44 -34.69 -24.70
N LEU A 285 10.15 -33.84 -25.44
CA LEU A 285 11.19 -32.97 -24.86
C LEU A 285 10.66 -32.00 -23.79
N ALA A 286 9.40 -31.59 -23.88
CA ALA A 286 8.74 -30.83 -22.84
C ALA A 286 8.62 -31.62 -21.52
N ASP A 287 8.37 -32.93 -21.60
CA ASP A 287 8.29 -33.79 -20.41
C ASP A 287 9.68 -34.07 -19.84
N VAL A 288 10.72 -34.19 -20.68
CA VAL A 288 12.13 -34.28 -20.26
C VAL A 288 12.51 -33.02 -19.47
N ASN A 289 12.14 -31.82 -19.94
CA ASN A 289 12.42 -30.58 -19.24
C ASN A 289 11.65 -30.49 -17.90
N LYS A 290 10.39 -30.92 -17.85
CA LYS A 290 9.64 -30.99 -16.59
C LYS A 290 10.24 -31.99 -15.59
N ALA A 291 10.72 -33.15 -16.09
CA ALA A 291 11.41 -34.12 -15.25
C ALA A 291 12.70 -33.54 -14.65
N PHE A 292 13.42 -32.74 -15.43
CA PHE A 292 14.60 -32.02 -14.96
C PHE A 292 14.24 -31.01 -13.85
N ASP A 293 13.19 -30.21 -14.03
CA ASP A 293 12.72 -29.25 -13.02
C ASP A 293 12.27 -29.96 -11.72
N ALA A 294 11.57 -31.09 -11.84
CA ALA A 294 11.16 -31.90 -10.70
C ALA A 294 12.38 -32.47 -9.94
N MET A 295 13.41 -32.93 -10.67
CA MET A 295 14.66 -33.41 -10.11
C MET A 295 15.44 -32.29 -9.40
N THR A 296 15.52 -31.09 -9.98
CA THR A 296 16.11 -29.91 -9.35
C THR A 296 15.42 -29.62 -8.01
N LYS A 297 14.08 -29.62 -8.03
CA LYS A 297 13.28 -29.40 -6.81
C LYS A 297 13.58 -30.45 -5.73
N GLU A 298 13.67 -31.70 -6.09
CA GLU A 298 13.94 -32.79 -5.14
C GLU A 298 15.34 -32.65 -4.52
N ILE A 299 16.39 -32.40 -5.33
CA ILE A 299 17.76 -32.22 -4.87
C ILE A 299 17.84 -31.05 -3.88
N VAL A 300 17.33 -29.88 -4.25
CA VAL A 300 17.36 -28.69 -3.40
C VAL A 300 16.63 -28.91 -2.08
N ARG A 301 15.45 -29.54 -2.12
CA ARG A 301 14.67 -29.84 -0.93
C ARG A 301 15.40 -30.81 -0.01
N HIS A 302 16.05 -31.84 -0.58
CA HIS A 302 16.86 -32.79 0.18
C HIS A 302 18.06 -32.11 0.85
N MET A 303 18.79 -31.28 0.13
CA MET A 303 19.88 -30.46 0.69
C MET A 303 19.43 -29.66 1.92
N ILE A 304 18.30 -28.97 1.80
CA ILE A 304 17.79 -28.09 2.86
C ILE A 304 17.23 -28.90 4.05
N THR A 305 16.43 -29.94 3.79
CA THR A 305 15.68 -30.64 4.87
C THR A 305 16.50 -31.71 5.56
N VAL A 306 17.33 -32.45 4.83
CA VAL A 306 18.10 -33.59 5.34
C VAL A 306 19.52 -33.20 5.66
N GLU A 307 20.24 -32.59 4.68
CA GLU A 307 21.65 -32.23 4.86
C GLU A 307 21.82 -30.92 5.63
N LYS A 308 20.77 -30.10 5.73
CA LYS A 308 20.78 -28.77 6.37
C LYS A 308 21.77 -27.79 5.69
N ILE A 309 21.88 -27.90 4.37
CA ILE A 309 22.72 -27.06 3.51
C ILE A 309 21.83 -26.24 2.59
N ARG A 310 22.08 -24.94 2.51
CA ARG A 310 21.40 -24.03 1.57
C ARG A 310 22.18 -23.95 0.25
N PRO A 311 21.49 -23.69 -0.90
CA PRO A 311 22.15 -23.62 -2.21
C PRO A 311 23.27 -22.58 -2.31
N ASP A 312 23.25 -21.53 -1.50
CA ASP A 312 24.29 -20.50 -1.45
C ASP A 312 25.32 -20.70 -0.31
N GLY A 313 25.23 -21.83 0.39
CA GLY A 313 26.18 -22.22 1.45
C GLY A 313 25.95 -21.54 2.82
N ARG A 314 24.93 -20.66 2.96
CA ARG A 314 24.57 -20.05 4.25
C ARG A 314 24.04 -21.09 5.24
N LYS A 315 24.10 -20.74 6.54
CA LYS A 315 23.35 -21.42 7.59
C LYS A 315 21.85 -21.14 7.43
N LEU A 316 21.02 -21.98 8.08
CA LEU A 316 19.56 -21.89 7.96
C LEU A 316 18.97 -20.56 8.47
N ASP A 317 19.59 -19.99 9.52
CA ASP A 317 19.21 -18.75 10.18
C ASP A 317 20.04 -17.52 9.75
N GLU A 318 20.89 -17.67 8.75
CA GLU A 318 21.82 -16.62 8.30
C GLU A 318 21.15 -15.68 7.27
N VAL A 319 21.28 -14.38 7.52
CA VAL A 319 20.88 -13.32 6.60
C VAL A 319 22.01 -13.03 5.61
N ARG A 320 21.69 -12.80 4.33
CA ARG A 320 22.67 -12.39 3.31
C ARG A 320 23.42 -11.12 3.73
N PRO A 321 24.65 -10.88 3.25
CA PRO A 321 25.38 -9.64 3.50
C PRO A 321 24.56 -8.41 3.12
N ILE A 322 24.55 -7.40 4.00
CA ILE A 322 23.77 -6.16 3.81
C ILE A 322 24.70 -4.97 3.67
N SER A 323 24.37 -4.08 2.77
CA SER A 323 24.92 -2.73 2.70
C SER A 323 23.83 -1.69 2.50
N CYS A 324 23.97 -0.56 3.17
CA CYS A 324 23.02 0.55 3.12
C CYS A 324 23.75 1.84 2.76
N ARG A 325 23.06 2.71 2.00
CA ARG A 325 23.55 4.07 1.68
C ARG A 325 22.36 5.03 1.66
N THR A 326 22.56 6.26 2.11
CA THR A 326 21.60 7.36 2.03
C THR A 326 22.16 8.53 1.22
N GLY A 327 21.29 9.43 0.76
CA GLY A 327 21.71 10.59 -0.02
C GLY A 327 22.31 10.21 -1.39
N VAL A 328 21.83 9.13 -2.01
CA VAL A 328 22.36 8.58 -3.26
C VAL A 328 22.07 9.50 -4.45
N LEU A 329 20.91 10.13 -4.45
CA LEU A 329 20.45 11.02 -5.52
C LEU A 329 20.44 12.48 -5.04
N PRO A 330 21.25 13.36 -5.63
CA PRO A 330 21.51 14.68 -5.04
C PRO A 330 20.34 15.67 -5.11
N ARG A 331 19.36 15.47 -5.99
CA ARG A 331 18.24 16.41 -6.16
C ARG A 331 16.92 15.89 -5.57
N THR A 332 16.89 14.68 -5.05
CA THR A 332 15.71 14.12 -4.38
C THR A 332 15.58 14.68 -2.96
N HIS A 333 14.40 14.52 -2.37
CA HIS A 333 14.18 14.97 -1.00
C HIS A 333 14.80 14.00 0.02
N GLY A 334 14.81 12.71 -0.30
CA GLY A 334 15.55 11.67 0.41
C GLY A 334 15.73 10.45 -0.49
N SER A 335 16.80 9.69 -0.28
CA SER A 335 17.05 8.46 -1.03
C SER A 335 17.83 7.46 -0.20
N GLY A 336 17.39 6.19 -0.26
CA GLY A 336 18.00 5.06 0.42
C GLY A 336 18.28 3.92 -0.55
N LEU A 337 19.52 3.47 -0.61
CA LEU A 337 19.91 2.26 -1.33
C LEU A 337 20.13 1.14 -0.30
N PHE A 338 19.32 0.11 -0.41
CA PHE A 338 19.43 -1.09 0.40
C PHE A 338 19.82 -2.27 -0.47
N THR A 339 20.89 -2.95 -0.10
CA THR A 339 21.38 -4.14 -0.79
C THR A 339 21.49 -5.31 0.19
N ARG A 340 20.94 -6.47 -0.15
CA ARG A 340 21.00 -7.71 0.60
C ARG A 340 21.39 -8.85 -0.34
N GLY A 341 22.66 -9.24 -0.37
CA GLY A 341 23.22 -10.13 -1.39
C GLY A 341 22.95 -9.58 -2.79
N GLN A 342 22.28 -10.38 -3.64
CA GLN A 342 21.86 -10.01 -5.00
C GLN A 342 20.42 -9.48 -5.05
N THR A 343 19.98 -8.77 -4.00
CA THR A 343 18.71 -8.03 -4.01
C THR A 343 18.99 -6.59 -3.64
N GLN A 344 18.75 -5.67 -4.55
CA GLN A 344 19.05 -4.25 -4.39
C GLN A 344 17.84 -3.40 -4.73
N VAL A 345 17.49 -2.47 -3.83
CA VAL A 345 16.39 -1.52 -4.02
C VAL A 345 16.89 -0.11 -3.72
N LEU A 346 16.67 0.79 -4.67
CA LEU A 346 16.80 2.23 -4.48
C LEU A 346 15.41 2.78 -4.16
N ASN A 347 15.21 3.27 -2.95
CA ASN A 347 13.98 3.97 -2.58
C ASN A 347 14.19 5.48 -2.59
N VAL A 348 13.21 6.20 -3.10
CA VAL A 348 13.22 7.65 -3.22
C VAL A 348 12.00 8.23 -2.53
N ALA A 349 12.24 9.11 -1.56
CA ALA A 349 11.19 9.83 -0.84
C ALA A 349 11.00 11.24 -1.43
N THR A 350 9.75 11.61 -1.65
CA THR A 350 9.32 12.94 -2.04
C THR A 350 8.33 13.45 -1.00
N VAL A 351 8.58 14.64 -0.47
CA VAL A 351 7.64 15.37 0.41
C VAL A 351 6.98 16.49 -0.39
N ALA A 352 5.71 16.71 -0.18
CA ALA A 352 4.92 17.67 -0.93
C ALA A 352 3.87 18.35 -0.02
N PRO A 353 3.28 19.50 -0.40
CA PRO A 353 2.15 20.09 0.30
C PRO A 353 0.96 19.12 0.39
N LEU A 354 0.06 19.34 1.36
CA LEU A 354 -1.11 18.49 1.58
C LEU A 354 -2.08 18.46 0.40
N SER A 355 -2.14 19.51 -0.42
CA SER A 355 -2.91 19.55 -1.67
C SER A 355 -2.48 18.50 -2.72
N GLU A 356 -1.32 17.86 -2.53
CA GLU A 356 -0.84 16.77 -3.38
C GLU A 356 -1.25 15.36 -2.87
N LYS A 357 -2.14 15.28 -1.86
CA LYS A 357 -2.76 14.01 -1.45
C LYS A 357 -3.39 13.32 -2.66
N GLN A 358 -3.27 12.00 -2.72
CA GLN A 358 -3.95 11.23 -3.75
C GLN A 358 -5.44 11.18 -3.46
N THR A 359 -6.26 11.60 -4.42
CA THR A 359 -7.72 11.41 -4.36
C THR A 359 -8.07 9.97 -4.71
N ILE A 360 -8.88 9.32 -3.88
CA ILE A 360 -9.38 7.96 -4.08
C ILE A 360 -10.85 8.02 -4.50
N ASP A 361 -11.16 7.49 -5.69
CA ASP A 361 -12.53 7.33 -6.19
C ASP A 361 -12.86 5.83 -6.22
N GLY A 362 -13.32 5.30 -5.10
CA GLY A 362 -13.61 3.89 -4.89
C GLY A 362 -14.89 3.67 -4.08
N ILE A 363 -15.21 2.42 -3.82
CA ILE A 363 -16.39 1.99 -3.02
C ILE A 363 -16.13 1.99 -1.51
N GLY A 364 -14.87 2.15 -1.09
CA GLY A 364 -14.46 2.24 0.31
C GLY A 364 -14.70 3.62 0.92
N LEU A 365 -14.33 3.75 2.18
CA LEU A 365 -14.52 4.98 2.96
C LEU A 365 -13.40 5.99 2.74
N GLU A 366 -12.20 5.52 2.39
CA GLU A 366 -11.06 6.39 2.14
C GLU A 366 -11.27 7.18 0.85
N THR A 367 -11.20 8.50 0.96
CA THR A 367 -11.33 9.45 -0.17
C THR A 367 -10.00 10.08 -0.54
N GLU A 368 -9.03 10.04 0.35
CA GLU A 368 -7.72 10.63 0.20
C GLU A 368 -6.63 9.75 0.83
N LYS A 369 -5.43 9.84 0.27
CA LYS A 369 -4.26 9.12 0.77
C LYS A 369 -3.07 10.07 0.82
N ARG A 370 -2.55 10.32 2.01
CA ARG A 370 -1.42 11.23 2.26
C ARG A 370 -0.06 10.54 2.07
N TYR A 371 0.03 9.28 2.45
CA TYR A 371 1.22 8.46 2.28
C TYR A 371 1.01 7.46 1.14
N ILE A 372 1.87 7.51 0.14
CA ILE A 372 1.77 6.74 -1.12
C ILE A 372 3.06 5.98 -1.34
N HIS A 373 2.99 4.69 -1.62
CA HIS A 373 4.15 3.89 -1.94
C HIS A 373 3.99 3.19 -3.30
N HIS A 374 4.87 3.48 -4.24
CA HIS A 374 4.95 2.80 -5.52
C HIS A 374 6.17 1.88 -5.58
N TYR A 375 6.02 0.77 -6.28
CA TYR A 375 7.04 -0.25 -6.44
C TYR A 375 7.18 -0.60 -7.92
N ASN A 376 8.41 -0.53 -8.43
CA ASN A 376 8.75 -0.83 -9.81
C ASN A 376 9.73 -2.01 -9.88
N PHE A 377 9.41 -2.98 -10.73
CA PHE A 377 10.21 -4.17 -10.95
C PHE A 377 10.55 -4.30 -12.45
N PRO A 378 11.56 -3.57 -12.93
CA PRO A 378 11.99 -3.63 -14.32
C PRO A 378 12.64 -4.99 -14.66
N SER A 379 12.52 -5.44 -15.90
CA SER A 379 13.01 -6.75 -16.34
C SER A 379 14.52 -6.93 -16.16
N PHE A 380 15.29 -5.85 -16.25
CA PHE A 380 16.75 -5.91 -16.05
C PHE A 380 17.13 -6.34 -14.61
N SER A 381 16.24 -6.17 -13.63
CA SER A 381 16.52 -6.58 -12.24
C SER A 381 16.73 -8.08 -12.06
N VAL A 382 16.26 -8.87 -13.01
CA VAL A 382 16.48 -10.33 -13.10
C VAL A 382 17.22 -10.74 -14.39
N GLY A 383 17.78 -9.78 -15.12
CA GLY A 383 18.53 -10.05 -16.36
C GLY A 383 17.68 -10.40 -17.59
N GLU A 384 16.37 -10.15 -17.53
CA GLU A 384 15.45 -10.43 -18.64
C GLU A 384 15.23 -9.22 -19.56
N THR A 385 14.80 -9.51 -20.79
CA THR A 385 14.35 -8.49 -21.75
C THR A 385 12.85 -8.55 -21.91
N ARG A 386 12.15 -7.49 -21.47
CA ARG A 386 10.68 -7.37 -21.57
C ARG A 386 10.28 -5.92 -21.80
N SER A 387 9.28 -5.67 -22.65
CA SER A 387 8.74 -4.33 -22.85
C SER A 387 8.04 -3.84 -21.58
N SER A 388 8.28 -2.58 -21.19
CA SER A 388 7.58 -1.95 -20.07
C SER A 388 6.12 -1.66 -20.45
N ARG A 389 5.17 -2.19 -19.67
CA ARG A 389 3.71 -2.01 -19.85
C ARG A 389 3.03 -1.37 -18.63
N GLY A 390 3.83 -0.76 -17.74
CA GLY A 390 3.36 -0.30 -16.44
C GLY A 390 3.36 -1.42 -15.38
N PRO A 391 2.98 -1.09 -14.11
CA PRO A 391 3.03 -2.04 -13.02
C PRO A 391 2.00 -3.17 -13.19
N GLY A 392 2.43 -4.40 -13.00
CA GLY A 392 1.56 -5.57 -12.94
C GLY A 392 0.93 -5.76 -11.57
N ARG A 393 -0.01 -6.73 -11.45
CA ARG A 393 -0.70 -7.05 -10.18
C ARG A 393 0.28 -7.40 -9.04
N ARG A 394 1.42 -8.06 -9.34
CA ARG A 394 2.44 -8.40 -8.35
C ARG A 394 3.14 -7.16 -7.81
N GLU A 395 3.48 -6.23 -8.69
CA GLU A 395 4.15 -4.97 -8.32
C GLU A 395 3.24 -4.11 -7.44
N ILE A 396 1.96 -4.02 -7.75
CA ILE A 396 0.96 -3.34 -6.92
C ILE A 396 0.87 -3.99 -5.54
N GLY A 397 0.81 -5.32 -5.45
CA GLY A 397 0.78 -6.04 -4.18
C GLY A 397 2.04 -5.85 -3.33
N HIS A 398 3.23 -5.79 -3.96
CA HIS A 398 4.49 -5.53 -3.26
C HIS A 398 4.57 -4.09 -2.75
N GLY A 399 4.09 -3.12 -3.54
CA GLY A 399 3.99 -1.72 -3.13
C GLY A 399 3.07 -1.55 -1.92
N ALA A 400 1.87 -2.14 -1.97
CA ALA A 400 0.89 -2.09 -0.88
C ALA A 400 1.41 -2.75 0.41
N LEU A 401 2.18 -3.85 0.32
CA LEU A 401 2.81 -4.46 1.48
C LEU A 401 3.86 -3.54 2.11
N ALA A 402 4.73 -2.93 1.30
CA ALA A 402 5.74 -2.01 1.78
C ALA A 402 5.11 -0.73 2.37
N GLU A 403 4.04 -0.21 1.77
CA GLU A 403 3.27 0.90 2.30
C GLU A 403 2.69 0.56 3.67
N ARG A 404 1.96 -0.54 3.78
CA ARG A 404 1.34 -1.02 5.02
C ARG A 404 2.36 -1.17 6.15
N ALA A 405 3.57 -1.63 5.83
CA ALA A 405 4.64 -1.82 6.80
C ALA A 405 5.09 -0.51 7.46
N LEU A 406 5.03 0.62 6.75
CA LEU A 406 5.51 1.92 7.22
C LEU A 406 4.39 2.80 7.82
N VAL A 407 3.11 2.59 7.46
CA VAL A 407 1.97 3.38 7.95
C VAL A 407 2.00 3.62 9.47
N PRO A 408 2.28 2.61 10.33
CA PRO A 408 2.27 2.80 11.78
C PRO A 408 3.34 3.76 12.31
N VAL A 409 4.41 3.99 11.54
CA VAL A 409 5.53 4.85 11.94
C VAL A 409 5.55 6.21 11.24
N ILE A 410 4.69 6.43 10.26
CA ILE A 410 4.53 7.74 9.61
C ILE A 410 3.95 8.73 10.65
N PRO A 411 4.56 9.91 10.83
CA PRO A 411 4.03 10.93 11.74
C PRO A 411 2.64 11.39 11.33
N SER A 412 1.84 11.86 12.28
CA SER A 412 0.52 12.42 12.01
C SER A 412 0.60 13.66 11.12
N GLU A 413 -0.53 14.08 10.57
CA GLU A 413 -0.59 15.30 9.75
C GLU A 413 -0.27 16.55 10.56
N GLU A 414 -0.65 16.55 11.84
CA GLU A 414 -0.34 17.64 12.77
C GLU A 414 1.15 17.75 13.08
N GLU A 415 1.85 16.60 13.23
CA GLU A 415 3.28 16.54 13.52
C GLU A 415 4.14 16.86 12.29
N PHE A 416 3.67 16.44 11.09
CA PHE A 416 4.41 16.60 9.84
C PHE A 416 3.43 16.84 8.68
N PRO A 417 3.05 18.10 8.39
CA PRO A 417 1.97 18.48 7.48
C PRO A 417 2.38 18.37 5.99
N TYR A 418 2.84 17.19 5.60
CA TYR A 418 3.24 16.90 4.21
C TYR A 418 2.55 15.66 3.68
N ALA A 419 2.23 15.67 2.40
CA ALA A 419 2.00 14.44 1.63
C ALA A 419 3.35 13.78 1.33
N LEU A 420 3.39 12.45 1.42
CA LEU A 420 4.58 11.65 1.25
C LEU A 420 4.40 10.66 0.09
N ARG A 421 5.32 10.68 -0.86
CA ARG A 421 5.39 9.66 -1.90
C ARG A 421 6.74 8.97 -1.90
N LEU A 422 6.73 7.64 -1.73
CA LEU A 422 7.89 6.80 -1.86
C LEU A 422 7.83 6.00 -3.16
N VAL A 423 8.97 5.81 -3.78
CA VAL A 423 9.11 4.96 -4.96
C VAL A 423 10.27 4.00 -4.75
N SER A 424 9.98 2.71 -4.76
CA SER A 424 10.98 1.65 -4.73
C SER A 424 11.32 1.20 -6.14
N GLU A 425 12.55 1.44 -6.57
CA GLU A 425 13.10 0.94 -7.82
C GLU A 425 13.94 -0.32 -7.53
N VAL A 426 13.48 -1.48 -7.98
CA VAL A 426 14.22 -2.72 -7.82
C VAL A 426 15.30 -2.78 -8.89
N LEU A 427 16.56 -2.68 -8.46
CA LEU A 427 17.70 -2.68 -9.38
C LEU A 427 18.27 -4.08 -9.63
N GLU A 428 18.16 -4.96 -8.63
CA GLU A 428 18.57 -6.36 -8.72
C GLU A 428 17.68 -7.21 -7.80
N SER A 429 17.32 -8.43 -8.21
CA SER A 429 16.46 -9.31 -7.41
C SER A 429 16.90 -10.78 -7.43
N ASN A 430 17.11 -11.31 -6.24
CA ASN A 430 17.22 -12.74 -5.94
C ASN A 430 16.40 -13.08 -4.70
N GLY A 431 15.08 -12.80 -4.76
CA GLY A 431 14.12 -13.05 -3.69
C GLY A 431 13.95 -11.89 -2.71
N SER A 432 12.71 -11.74 -2.25
CA SER A 432 12.27 -10.77 -1.22
C SER A 432 12.61 -9.31 -1.48
N SER A 433 12.39 -8.82 -2.71
CA SER A 433 12.54 -7.41 -3.07
C SER A 433 11.53 -6.49 -2.36
N SER A 434 10.34 -7.01 -1.97
CA SER A 434 9.36 -6.25 -1.19
C SER A 434 9.88 -5.90 0.21
N MET A 435 10.57 -6.82 0.89
CA MET A 435 11.17 -6.55 2.20
C MET A 435 12.41 -5.66 2.10
N ALA A 436 13.16 -5.75 1.00
CA ALA A 436 14.22 -4.79 0.68
C ALA A 436 13.63 -3.39 0.45
N SER A 437 12.44 -3.29 -0.15
CA SER A 437 11.70 -2.01 -0.31
C SER A 437 11.29 -1.41 1.02
N VAL A 438 10.85 -2.21 1.99
CA VAL A 438 10.55 -1.75 3.37
C VAL A 438 11.80 -1.13 4.01
N CYS A 439 12.95 -1.82 3.94
CA CYS A 439 14.21 -1.33 4.48
C CYS A 439 14.68 -0.06 3.76
N GLY A 440 14.63 -0.03 2.43
CA GLY A 440 14.97 1.13 1.63
C GLY A 440 14.07 2.34 1.91
N SER A 441 12.79 2.10 2.19
CA SER A 441 11.81 3.14 2.55
C SER A 441 12.14 3.78 3.90
N THR A 442 12.48 2.98 4.89
CA THR A 442 12.96 3.50 6.19
C THR A 442 14.17 4.42 5.98
N LEU A 443 15.18 3.97 5.22
CA LEU A 443 16.37 4.76 4.93
C LEU A 443 16.06 6.07 4.22
N SER A 444 15.19 6.05 3.20
CA SER A 444 14.84 7.24 2.43
C SER A 444 13.99 8.25 3.21
N LEU A 445 13.07 7.78 4.07
CA LEU A 445 12.30 8.63 4.97
C LEU A 445 13.20 9.34 5.99
N MET A 446 14.12 8.59 6.61
CA MET A 446 15.08 9.16 7.55
C MET A 446 16.05 10.13 6.86
N ASP A 447 16.48 9.84 5.62
CA ASP A 447 17.32 10.73 4.81
C ASP A 447 16.57 12.01 4.39
N ALA A 448 15.26 11.91 4.15
CA ALA A 448 14.40 13.07 3.85
C ALA A 448 14.12 13.97 5.08
N GLY A 449 14.47 13.52 6.28
CA GLY A 449 14.16 14.23 7.52
C GLY A 449 12.71 14.07 8.00
N VAL A 450 12.01 13.04 7.54
CA VAL A 450 10.68 12.69 8.03
C VAL A 450 10.82 12.10 9.45
N PRO A 451 10.17 12.68 10.47
CA PRO A 451 10.31 12.22 11.85
C PRO A 451 9.47 10.97 12.11
N ILE A 452 9.85 9.84 11.46
CA ILE A 452 9.18 8.56 11.70
C ILE A 452 9.31 8.13 13.17
N LYS A 453 8.26 7.50 13.71
CA LYS A 453 8.20 7.09 15.13
C LYS A 453 9.27 6.05 15.49
N ALA A 454 9.59 5.17 14.55
CA ALA A 454 10.62 4.14 14.71
C ALA A 454 11.07 3.63 13.34
N PRO A 455 12.30 3.10 13.20
CA PRO A 455 12.73 2.41 11.99
C PRO A 455 11.97 1.08 11.83
N VAL A 456 11.70 0.71 10.58
CA VAL A 456 11.06 -0.56 10.23
C VAL A 456 12.03 -1.37 9.37
N ALA A 457 12.21 -2.63 9.71
CA ALA A 457 12.92 -3.61 8.89
C ALA A 457 11.98 -4.73 8.47
N GLY A 458 12.25 -5.35 7.33
CA GLY A 458 11.47 -6.47 6.80
C GLY A 458 12.34 -7.65 6.41
N ILE A 459 11.81 -8.86 6.59
CA ILE A 459 12.48 -10.12 6.25
C ILE A 459 11.48 -11.11 5.63
N ALA A 460 11.96 -12.01 4.79
CA ALA A 460 11.19 -13.14 4.28
C ALA A 460 11.73 -14.44 4.83
N MET A 461 10.85 -15.20 5.45
CA MET A 461 11.09 -16.53 5.98
C MET A 461 10.56 -17.57 4.98
N GLY A 462 11.17 -18.74 4.96
CA GLY A 462 10.72 -19.86 4.16
C GLY A 462 10.55 -21.12 5.00
N LEU A 463 9.82 -22.07 4.42
CA LEU A 463 9.67 -23.41 4.97
C LEU A 463 9.88 -24.41 3.85
N VAL A 464 10.65 -25.45 4.13
CA VAL A 464 10.77 -26.63 3.27
C VAL A 464 10.46 -27.86 4.10
N THR A 465 9.55 -28.71 3.61
CA THR A 465 9.14 -29.95 4.28
C THR A 465 9.50 -31.16 3.43
N GLN A 466 9.84 -32.27 4.06
CA GLN A 466 10.08 -33.56 3.38
C GLN A 466 9.72 -34.70 4.33
N GLY A 467 8.59 -35.38 4.07
CA GLY A 467 8.04 -36.36 4.99
C GLY A 467 7.67 -35.72 6.34
N GLU A 468 8.23 -36.24 7.43
CA GLU A 468 8.04 -35.68 8.79
C GLU A 468 9.05 -34.57 9.13
N HIS A 469 10.03 -34.30 8.24
CA HIS A 469 11.05 -33.29 8.47
C HIS A 469 10.62 -31.94 7.91
N TYR A 470 10.91 -30.88 8.66
CA TYR A 470 10.77 -29.51 8.18
C TYR A 470 12.01 -28.68 8.50
N THR A 471 12.18 -27.61 7.76
CA THR A 471 13.26 -26.65 7.96
C THR A 471 12.75 -25.25 7.69
N ILE A 472 12.91 -24.36 8.66
CA ILE A 472 12.61 -22.94 8.53
C ILE A 472 13.88 -22.24 8.06
N LEU A 473 13.74 -21.35 7.09
CA LEU A 473 14.82 -20.59 6.47
C LEU A 473 14.64 -19.10 6.74
N THR A 474 15.70 -18.47 7.22
CA THR A 474 15.75 -17.00 7.39
C THR A 474 16.31 -16.35 6.12
N ASP A 475 15.68 -15.27 5.66
CA ASP A 475 16.06 -14.55 4.44
C ASP A 475 16.18 -15.43 3.19
N ILE A 476 15.03 -15.90 2.69
CA ILE A 476 14.99 -16.77 1.53
C ILE A 476 15.41 -16.05 0.25
N GLN A 477 16.13 -16.77 -0.61
CA GLN A 477 16.45 -16.39 -1.98
C GLN A 477 15.43 -16.94 -2.97
N GLY A 478 15.52 -16.50 -4.26
CA GLY A 478 14.55 -16.84 -5.28
C GLY A 478 14.32 -18.34 -5.49
N MET A 479 15.38 -19.16 -5.45
CA MET A 479 15.27 -20.63 -5.58
C MET A 479 14.54 -21.24 -4.38
N GLU A 480 14.80 -20.77 -3.17
CA GLU A 480 14.17 -21.25 -1.95
C GLU A 480 12.70 -20.84 -1.85
N ASP A 481 12.33 -19.65 -2.36
CA ASP A 481 10.93 -19.24 -2.52
C ASP A 481 10.21 -20.11 -3.57
N ALA A 482 10.82 -20.31 -4.75
CA ALA A 482 10.19 -21.07 -5.84
C ALA A 482 9.96 -22.54 -5.47
N LEU A 483 10.92 -23.17 -4.80
CA LEU A 483 10.94 -24.61 -4.50
C LEU A 483 10.43 -24.94 -3.08
N GLY A 484 10.26 -23.94 -2.23
CA GLY A 484 9.79 -24.09 -0.86
C GLY A 484 8.25 -24.21 -0.73
N ASP A 485 7.80 -24.37 0.51
CA ASP A 485 6.40 -24.62 0.87
C ASP A 485 5.71 -23.42 1.52
N MET A 486 6.48 -22.42 1.96
CA MET A 486 5.98 -21.17 2.55
C MET A 486 6.86 -20.00 2.13
N ASP A 487 6.24 -18.88 1.81
CA ASP A 487 6.83 -17.54 1.72
C ASP A 487 6.16 -16.66 2.80
N PHE A 488 6.91 -16.30 3.82
CA PHE A 488 6.41 -15.60 4.97
C PHE A 488 7.18 -14.30 5.21
N LYS A 489 6.57 -13.19 4.87
CA LYS A 489 7.14 -11.85 5.00
C LYS A 489 6.66 -11.20 6.28
N VAL A 490 7.60 -10.72 7.09
CA VAL A 490 7.33 -10.02 8.34
C VAL A 490 8.10 -8.71 8.35
N ALA A 491 7.39 -7.62 8.52
CA ALA A 491 7.96 -6.28 8.73
C ALA A 491 7.57 -5.74 10.10
N GLY A 492 8.44 -4.94 10.70
CA GLY A 492 8.14 -4.34 12.01
C GLY A 492 9.29 -3.52 12.56
N THR A 493 9.00 -2.86 13.67
CA THR A 493 9.94 -2.12 14.50
C THR A 493 10.60 -3.04 15.53
N ALA A 494 11.40 -2.48 16.43
CA ALA A 494 11.94 -3.23 17.57
C ALA A 494 10.85 -3.64 18.59
N LYS A 495 9.68 -2.99 18.58
CA LYS A 495 8.57 -3.26 19.51
C LYS A 495 7.64 -4.37 19.03
N GLY A 496 7.45 -4.50 17.73
CA GLY A 496 6.53 -5.50 17.19
C GLY A 496 6.31 -5.38 15.67
N VAL A 497 5.38 -6.19 15.20
CA VAL A 497 5.03 -6.34 13.78
C VAL A 497 4.19 -5.16 13.31
N THR A 498 4.51 -4.66 12.11
CA THR A 498 3.73 -3.62 11.43
C THR A 498 3.03 -4.13 10.17
N ALA A 499 3.58 -5.16 9.51
CA ALA A 499 2.93 -5.83 8.38
C ALA A 499 3.37 -7.29 8.27
N ILE A 500 2.44 -8.10 7.77
CA ILE A 500 2.63 -9.53 7.56
C ILE A 500 2.00 -9.96 6.24
N GLN A 501 2.69 -10.85 5.52
CA GLN A 501 2.13 -11.54 4.36
C GLN A 501 2.69 -12.94 4.30
N MET A 502 1.81 -13.95 4.27
CA MET A 502 2.17 -15.36 4.22
C MET A 502 1.41 -16.08 3.12
N ASP A 503 2.12 -16.85 2.34
CA ASP A 503 1.61 -17.79 1.34
C ASP A 503 2.10 -19.19 1.66
N ILE A 504 1.16 -20.15 1.77
CA ILE A 504 1.45 -21.55 2.07
C ILE A 504 1.05 -22.40 0.89
N LYS A 505 1.92 -23.33 0.51
CA LYS A 505 1.78 -24.19 -0.68
C LYS A 505 1.51 -25.67 -0.31
N ILE A 506 1.36 -25.95 0.98
CA ILE A 506 1.09 -27.28 1.57
C ILE A 506 -0.18 -27.28 2.42
N SER A 507 -0.64 -28.46 2.81
CA SER A 507 -1.93 -28.67 3.47
C SER A 507 -1.93 -28.44 4.99
N GLY A 508 -1.11 -27.53 5.50
CA GLY A 508 -1.16 -27.09 6.89
C GLY A 508 0.18 -26.77 7.52
N LEU A 509 0.13 -25.87 8.49
CA LEU A 509 1.23 -25.58 9.40
C LEU A 509 0.77 -25.74 10.84
N SER A 510 1.61 -26.33 11.67
CA SER A 510 1.35 -26.38 13.11
C SER A 510 1.60 -25.03 13.75
N ARG A 511 1.03 -24.82 14.94
CA ARG A 511 1.29 -23.62 15.74
C ARG A 511 2.77 -23.46 16.06
N GLU A 512 3.47 -24.56 16.31
CA GLU A 512 4.89 -24.60 16.65
C GLU A 512 5.76 -24.09 15.50
N ILE A 513 5.47 -24.51 14.25
CA ILE A 513 6.19 -24.03 13.06
C ILE A 513 6.00 -22.52 12.87
N LEU A 514 4.76 -22.04 13.03
CA LEU A 514 4.46 -20.62 12.93
C LEU A 514 5.16 -19.79 14.02
N HIS A 515 5.18 -20.29 15.24
CA HIS A 515 5.87 -19.67 16.37
C HIS A 515 7.38 -19.58 16.11
N GLU A 516 8.01 -20.69 15.70
CA GLU A 516 9.43 -20.72 15.36
C GLU A 516 9.79 -19.77 14.21
N ALA A 517 8.94 -19.72 13.17
CA ALA A 517 9.15 -18.82 12.03
C ALA A 517 9.05 -17.34 12.44
N LEU A 518 8.12 -16.98 13.32
CA LEU A 518 7.98 -15.62 13.85
C LEU A 518 9.16 -15.22 14.75
N GLU A 519 9.63 -16.13 15.61
CA GLU A 519 10.83 -15.88 16.43
C GLU A 519 12.09 -15.67 15.57
N GLN A 520 12.31 -16.51 14.55
CA GLN A 520 13.42 -16.34 13.63
C GLN A 520 13.29 -15.06 12.82
N ALA A 521 12.07 -14.70 12.38
CA ALA A 521 11.80 -13.44 11.70
C ALA A 521 12.15 -12.24 12.58
N HIS A 522 11.81 -12.27 13.86
CA HIS A 522 12.19 -11.22 14.82
C HIS A 522 13.71 -11.04 14.89
N LYS A 523 14.45 -12.14 15.09
CA LYS A 523 15.93 -12.12 15.16
C LYS A 523 16.52 -11.54 13.85
N GLY A 524 16.04 -12.00 12.70
CA GLY A 524 16.51 -11.52 11.40
C GLY A 524 16.21 -10.03 11.19
N ARG A 525 15.02 -9.55 11.57
CA ARG A 525 14.67 -8.13 11.48
C ARG A 525 15.57 -7.26 12.37
N MET A 526 15.86 -7.70 13.58
CA MET A 526 16.75 -6.95 14.49
C MET A 526 18.18 -6.88 13.96
N HIS A 527 18.68 -7.95 13.35
CA HIS A 527 19.98 -7.95 12.69
C HIS A 527 20.02 -6.94 11.51
N ILE A 528 19.01 -6.96 10.64
CA ILE A 528 18.89 -6.02 9.51
C ILE A 528 18.82 -4.59 10.01
N MET A 529 17.97 -4.34 11.01
CA MET A 529 17.75 -3.00 11.59
C MET A 529 19.04 -2.44 12.18
N GLY A 530 19.85 -3.25 12.86
CA GLY A 530 21.14 -2.82 13.40
C GLY A 530 22.05 -2.24 12.30
N ILE A 531 22.18 -2.94 11.17
CA ILE A 531 23.00 -2.49 10.04
C ILE A 531 22.43 -1.22 9.37
N MET A 532 21.09 -1.11 9.28
CA MET A 532 20.46 0.10 8.77
C MET A 532 20.76 1.31 9.67
N LEU A 533 20.71 1.14 10.99
CA LEU A 533 20.97 2.19 11.98
C LEU A 533 22.46 2.57 12.06
N ASP A 534 23.38 1.69 11.70
CA ASP A 534 24.80 2.03 11.52
C ASP A 534 25.00 3.03 10.36
N THR A 535 24.11 3.00 9.36
CA THR A 535 24.15 3.94 8.22
C THR A 535 23.46 5.27 8.53
N ILE A 536 22.31 5.23 9.18
CA ILE A 536 21.55 6.40 9.61
C ILE A 536 20.79 6.08 10.90
N ALA A 537 21.26 6.61 12.02
CA ALA A 537 20.73 6.28 13.36
C ALA A 537 19.41 7.03 13.67
N GLU A 538 19.27 8.23 13.16
CA GLU A 538 18.10 9.12 13.39
C GLU A 538 17.74 9.84 12.10
N PRO A 539 16.45 10.25 11.93
CA PRO A 539 16.06 11.11 10.84
C PRO A 539 16.91 12.40 10.78
N ARG A 540 17.25 12.84 9.57
CA ARG A 540 18.00 14.11 9.41
C ARG A 540 17.21 15.25 10.02
N LYS A 541 17.92 16.13 10.73
CA LYS A 541 17.31 17.31 11.37
C LYS A 541 16.85 18.37 10.37
N GLN A 542 17.42 18.38 9.17
CA GLN A 542 17.08 19.30 8.10
C GLN A 542 16.67 18.53 6.86
N MET A 543 15.54 18.91 6.29
CA MET A 543 15.12 18.42 4.98
C MET A 543 16.07 18.90 3.87
N SER A 544 16.02 18.20 2.72
CA SER A 544 16.72 18.61 1.51
C SER A 544 16.42 20.08 1.16
N GLN A 545 17.43 20.79 0.61
CA GLN A 545 17.22 22.14 0.10
C GLN A 545 16.22 22.21 -1.07
N TYR A 546 15.91 21.09 -1.68
CA TYR A 546 14.93 20.97 -2.76
C TYR A 546 13.52 20.62 -2.26
N ALA A 547 13.38 20.23 -0.99
CA ALA A 547 12.10 19.96 -0.38
C ALA A 547 11.36 21.28 -0.04
N PRO A 548 10.04 21.36 -0.27
CA PRO A 548 9.27 22.52 0.13
C PRO A 548 9.27 22.64 1.65
N ARG A 549 9.43 23.85 2.16
CA ARG A 549 9.26 24.17 3.58
C ARG A 549 7.87 24.72 3.77
N ILE A 550 7.18 24.27 4.82
CA ILE A 550 5.84 24.74 5.16
C ILE A 550 5.94 25.71 6.32
N ILE A 551 5.37 26.92 6.14
CA ILE A 551 5.07 27.87 7.20
C ILE A 551 3.59 27.65 7.57
N THR A 552 3.33 27.34 8.83
CA THR A 552 1.97 27.22 9.34
C THR A 552 1.61 28.49 10.10
N MET A 553 0.47 29.09 9.78
CA MET A 553 -0.10 30.20 10.51
C MET A 553 -1.60 29.99 10.74
N LYS A 554 -2.16 30.72 11.68
CA LYS A 554 -3.61 30.67 11.96
C LYS A 554 -4.24 32.03 11.72
N ILE A 555 -5.34 32.05 11.01
CA ILE A 555 -6.15 33.24 10.77
C ILE A 555 -7.55 33.03 11.36
N ASP A 556 -8.29 34.12 11.56
CA ASP A 556 -9.71 33.99 11.93
C ASP A 556 -10.48 33.30 10.77
N PRO A 557 -11.29 32.27 11.06
CA PRO A 557 -12.10 31.58 10.04
C PRO A 557 -12.98 32.50 9.22
N ASP A 558 -13.48 33.60 9.83
CA ASP A 558 -14.28 34.61 9.11
C ASP A 558 -13.48 35.37 8.04
N LYS A 559 -12.14 35.37 8.14
CA LYS A 559 -11.21 36.01 7.18
C LYS A 559 -10.76 35.12 6.02
N ILE A 560 -11.09 33.84 6.07
CA ILE A 560 -10.75 32.91 4.98
C ILE A 560 -11.23 33.44 3.61
N ARG A 561 -12.44 34.03 3.59
CA ARG A 561 -13.01 34.63 2.35
C ARG A 561 -12.20 35.80 1.82
N ASP A 562 -11.57 36.59 2.69
CA ASP A 562 -10.76 37.73 2.30
C ASP A 562 -9.44 37.26 1.65
N VAL A 563 -8.85 36.18 2.17
CA VAL A 563 -7.63 35.56 1.61
C VAL A 563 -7.91 34.82 0.30
N ILE A 564 -9.03 34.10 0.22
CA ILE A 564 -9.39 33.39 -1.03
C ILE A 564 -9.83 34.38 -2.10
N GLY A 565 -10.63 35.38 -1.75
CA GLY A 565 -11.22 36.34 -2.67
C GLY A 565 -12.29 35.76 -3.57
N SER A 566 -13.04 36.64 -4.27
CA SER A 566 -14.13 36.22 -5.19
C SER A 566 -13.60 35.28 -6.27
N GLY A 567 -14.10 34.03 -6.26
CA GLY A 567 -13.70 32.98 -7.20
C GLY A 567 -12.23 32.60 -7.13
N GLY A 568 -11.57 32.80 -5.97
CA GLY A 568 -10.18 32.47 -5.75
C GLY A 568 -9.16 33.45 -6.36
N LYS A 569 -9.57 34.68 -6.69
CA LYS A 569 -8.69 35.66 -7.35
C LYS A 569 -7.54 36.14 -6.48
N VAL A 570 -7.79 36.36 -5.18
CA VAL A 570 -6.78 36.90 -4.26
C VAL A 570 -5.70 35.85 -4.01
N ILE A 571 -6.10 34.64 -3.63
CA ILE A 571 -5.14 33.57 -3.34
C ILE A 571 -4.32 33.21 -4.58
N ARG A 572 -4.91 33.20 -5.77
CA ARG A 572 -4.15 33.01 -7.04
C ARG A 572 -3.14 34.11 -7.29
N SER A 573 -3.50 35.36 -7.02
CA SER A 573 -2.57 36.48 -7.16
C SER A 573 -1.37 36.34 -6.20
N ILE A 574 -1.60 35.90 -4.96
CA ILE A 574 -0.54 35.65 -3.99
C ILE A 574 0.39 34.52 -4.49
N ILE A 575 -0.19 33.42 -4.97
CA ILE A 575 0.55 32.27 -5.50
C ILE A 575 1.40 32.69 -6.72
N ASP A 576 0.82 33.45 -7.65
CA ASP A 576 1.51 33.92 -8.87
C ASP A 576 2.66 34.87 -8.54
N GLU A 577 2.49 35.73 -7.53
CA GLU A 577 3.49 36.71 -7.10
C GLU A 577 4.64 36.10 -6.31
N THR A 578 4.37 35.08 -5.51
CA THR A 578 5.33 34.53 -4.53
C THR A 578 5.91 33.17 -4.94
N GLY A 579 5.25 32.46 -5.87
CA GLY A 579 5.59 31.07 -6.24
C GLY A 579 5.30 30.05 -5.13
N ALA A 580 4.66 30.47 -4.02
CA ALA A 580 4.30 29.57 -2.93
C ALA A 580 2.98 28.85 -3.22
N LYS A 581 2.82 27.61 -2.74
CA LYS A 581 1.52 26.93 -2.66
C LYS A 581 0.87 27.26 -1.33
N ILE A 582 -0.42 27.53 -1.32
CA ILE A 582 -1.16 27.96 -0.12
C ILE A 582 -2.40 27.09 0.01
N ASP A 583 -2.50 26.39 1.14
CA ASP A 583 -3.66 25.58 1.53
C ASP A 583 -4.29 26.20 2.78
N ILE A 584 -5.62 26.25 2.86
CA ILE A 584 -6.37 26.85 3.95
C ILE A 584 -7.43 25.87 4.41
N GLU A 585 -7.43 25.56 5.71
CA GLU A 585 -8.44 24.71 6.34
C GLU A 585 -9.62 25.54 6.88
N ASP A 586 -10.75 24.90 7.05
CA ASP A 586 -12.00 25.54 7.52
C ASP A 586 -11.87 26.14 8.94
N ASP A 587 -10.93 25.65 9.73
CA ASP A 587 -10.64 26.15 11.09
C ASP A 587 -9.73 27.41 11.11
N GLY A 588 -9.30 27.88 9.92
CA GLY A 588 -8.42 29.02 9.75
C GLY A 588 -6.93 28.70 9.75
N THR A 589 -6.52 27.43 9.77
CA THR A 589 -5.13 27.04 9.61
C THR A 589 -4.69 27.23 8.15
N VAL A 590 -3.58 27.95 7.95
CA VAL A 590 -3.01 28.24 6.63
C VAL A 590 -1.64 27.60 6.53
N PHE A 591 -1.43 26.78 5.51
CA PHE A 591 -0.15 26.18 5.16
C PHE A 591 0.42 26.88 3.93
N ILE A 592 1.62 27.46 4.05
CA ILE A 592 2.34 28.12 2.98
C ILE A 592 3.58 27.29 2.66
N ALA A 593 3.58 26.60 1.52
CA ALA A 593 4.65 25.69 1.11
C ALA A 593 5.46 26.30 -0.03
N SER A 594 6.77 26.44 0.15
CA SER A 594 7.69 26.86 -0.89
C SER A 594 9.10 26.31 -0.69
N VAL A 595 9.80 26.05 -1.80
CA VAL A 595 11.24 25.80 -1.79
C VAL A 595 11.99 27.11 -1.56
N ASP A 596 11.45 28.24 -2.08
CA ASP A 596 11.97 29.58 -1.88
C ASP A 596 11.44 30.18 -0.57
N GLN A 597 12.35 30.41 0.39
CA GLN A 597 12.00 30.96 1.71
C GLN A 597 11.57 32.44 1.64
N GLU A 598 12.12 33.21 0.70
CA GLU A 598 11.73 34.64 0.54
C GLU A 598 10.30 34.72 0.02
N GLY A 599 9.95 33.85 -0.96
CA GLY A 599 8.60 33.74 -1.47
C GLY A 599 7.58 33.30 -0.40
N ALA A 600 7.93 32.33 0.45
CA ALA A 600 7.09 31.89 1.55
C ALA A 600 6.86 33.00 2.59
N ALA A 601 7.91 33.69 3.00
CA ALA A 601 7.81 34.81 3.96
C ALA A 601 6.98 35.96 3.39
N LYS A 602 7.12 36.26 2.09
CA LYS A 602 6.30 37.26 1.41
C LYS A 602 4.83 36.88 1.36
N ALA A 603 4.52 35.60 1.06
CA ALA A 603 3.14 35.11 1.08
C ALA A 603 2.53 35.23 2.48
N GLN A 604 3.27 34.84 3.53
CA GLN A 604 2.85 35.00 4.91
C GLN A 604 2.54 36.47 5.22
N GLN A 605 3.44 37.38 4.89
CA GLN A 605 3.24 38.80 5.14
C GLN A 605 2.01 39.38 4.44
N ILE A 606 1.73 38.93 3.19
CA ILE A 606 0.53 39.37 2.47
C ILE A 606 -0.72 38.87 3.17
N ILE A 607 -0.75 37.60 3.60
CA ILE A 607 -1.91 37.01 4.29
C ILE A 607 -2.11 37.70 5.65
N GLU A 608 -1.04 37.94 6.41
CA GLU A 608 -1.12 38.69 7.67
C GLU A 608 -1.72 40.09 7.46
N ASN A 609 -1.27 40.80 6.44
CA ASN A 609 -1.79 42.14 6.12
C ASN A 609 -3.28 42.11 5.71
N LEU A 610 -3.74 41.09 4.98
CA LEU A 610 -5.13 40.93 4.57
C LEU A 610 -6.06 40.58 5.74
N THR A 611 -5.54 39.85 6.73
CA THR A 611 -6.33 39.37 7.87
C THR A 611 -6.22 40.27 9.10
N LYS A 612 -5.21 41.14 9.14
CA LYS A 612 -5.01 42.09 10.26
C LYS A 612 -6.22 43.02 10.43
N GLU A 613 -6.70 43.13 11.66
CA GLU A 613 -7.73 44.11 12.02
C GLU A 613 -7.10 45.42 12.41
N VAL A 614 -7.83 46.48 12.12
CA VAL A 614 -7.45 47.84 12.57
C VAL A 614 -7.84 47.99 14.02
N GLU A 615 -6.90 48.29 14.89
CA GLU A 615 -7.15 48.46 16.32
C GLU A 615 -7.11 49.93 16.74
N VAL A 616 -7.99 50.29 17.69
CA VAL A 616 -8.01 51.65 18.27
C VAL A 616 -6.71 51.92 19.04
N GLY A 617 -6.05 53.02 18.71
CA GLY A 617 -4.78 53.42 19.31
C GLY A 617 -3.55 53.10 18.48
N GLU A 618 -3.63 52.21 17.46
CA GLU A 618 -2.54 51.91 16.54
C GLU A 618 -2.29 53.06 15.56
N VAL A 619 -1.01 53.14 15.09
CA VAL A 619 -0.55 54.12 14.13
C VAL A 619 -0.17 53.45 12.85
N TYR A 620 -0.71 53.92 11.74
CA TYR A 620 -0.46 53.38 10.41
C TYR A 620 0.15 54.45 9.47
N LEU A 621 0.99 54.01 8.57
CA LEU A 621 1.34 54.79 7.38
C LEU A 621 0.27 54.49 6.32
N GLY A 622 -0.69 55.37 6.15
CA GLY A 622 -1.81 55.17 5.23
C GLY A 622 -1.70 56.08 4.00
N LYS A 623 -2.30 55.59 2.90
CA LYS A 623 -2.34 56.32 1.63
C LYS A 623 -3.68 57.05 1.48
N VAL A 624 -3.62 58.34 1.15
CA VAL A 624 -4.83 59.13 0.86
C VAL A 624 -5.46 58.68 -0.44
N THR A 625 -6.69 58.16 -0.35
CA THR A 625 -7.44 57.61 -1.48
C THR A 625 -8.42 58.60 -2.07
N ARG A 626 -8.99 59.49 -1.21
CA ARG A 626 -10.03 60.41 -1.64
C ARG A 626 -10.08 61.62 -0.69
N LEU A 627 -10.30 62.79 -1.28
CA LEU A 627 -10.51 64.06 -0.50
C LEU A 627 -11.99 64.47 -0.57
N MET A 628 -12.48 64.98 0.58
CA MET A 628 -13.80 65.57 0.76
C MET A 628 -13.66 66.88 1.50
N ALA A 629 -14.63 67.79 1.38
CA ALA A 629 -14.63 69.07 2.09
C ALA A 629 -14.49 68.96 3.63
N PHE A 630 -14.90 67.84 4.21
CA PHE A 630 -14.87 67.57 5.65
C PHE A 630 -13.68 66.74 6.13
N GLY A 631 -12.81 66.23 5.22
CA GLY A 631 -11.64 65.42 5.57
C GLY A 631 -11.10 64.57 4.42
N ALA A 632 -10.09 63.76 4.73
CA ALA A 632 -9.43 62.87 3.82
C ALA A 632 -9.75 61.38 4.20
N PHE A 633 -10.04 60.56 3.19
CA PHE A 633 -10.09 59.10 3.35
C PHE A 633 -8.69 58.55 3.15
N VAL A 634 -8.25 57.73 4.09
CA VAL A 634 -6.91 57.16 4.11
C VAL A 634 -7.03 55.66 4.22
N GLU A 635 -6.47 54.93 3.28
CA GLU A 635 -6.35 53.47 3.36
C GLU A 635 -5.18 53.14 4.29
N VAL A 636 -5.52 52.51 5.44
CA VAL A 636 -4.55 52.13 6.49
C VAL A 636 -4.10 50.67 6.39
N LEU A 637 -4.93 49.81 5.82
CA LEU A 637 -4.60 48.41 5.42
C LEU A 637 -5.33 48.13 4.10
N PRO A 638 -4.89 47.16 3.30
CA PRO A 638 -5.52 46.81 2.03
C PRO A 638 -7.06 46.65 2.17
N GLY A 639 -7.82 47.48 1.46
CA GLY A 639 -9.26 47.49 1.47
C GLY A 639 -9.92 48.12 2.74
N LYS A 640 -9.15 48.67 3.70
CA LYS A 640 -9.65 49.31 4.91
C LYS A 640 -9.35 50.78 4.88
N GLU A 641 -10.38 51.55 4.62
CA GLU A 641 -10.29 53.04 4.63
C GLU A 641 -10.84 53.60 5.94
N GLY A 642 -10.17 54.61 6.46
CA GLY A 642 -10.62 55.45 7.56
C GLY A 642 -10.72 56.89 7.20
N LEU A 643 -11.54 57.68 7.92
CA LEU A 643 -11.69 59.12 7.75
C LEU A 643 -10.77 59.90 8.69
N VAL A 644 -9.90 60.71 8.14
CA VAL A 644 -9.24 61.79 8.87
C VAL A 644 -10.07 63.07 8.70
N HIS A 645 -10.85 63.43 9.73
CA HIS A 645 -11.63 64.64 9.69
C HIS A 645 -10.73 65.89 9.58
N ILE A 646 -11.19 66.97 8.91
CA ILE A 646 -10.41 68.18 8.67
C ILE A 646 -9.77 68.73 9.95
N SER A 647 -10.46 68.64 11.11
CA SER A 647 -9.93 69.09 12.41
C SER A 647 -8.84 68.20 13.02
N LYS A 648 -8.58 67.03 12.40
CA LYS A 648 -7.60 66.02 12.82
C LYS A 648 -6.43 65.90 11.80
N LEU A 649 -6.38 66.72 10.76
CA LEU A 649 -5.33 66.73 9.74
C LEU A 649 -4.04 67.41 10.17
N ALA A 650 -4.13 68.52 10.92
CA ALA A 650 -2.96 69.28 11.40
C ALA A 650 -3.20 69.84 12.81
N LYS A 651 -2.14 70.33 13.46
CA LYS A 651 -2.23 70.99 14.78
C LYS A 651 -2.90 72.36 14.67
N GLU A 652 -2.71 73.05 13.55
CA GLU A 652 -3.32 74.34 13.23
C GLU A 652 -4.67 74.16 12.54
N ARG A 653 -5.46 75.24 12.50
CA ARG A 653 -6.76 75.22 11.83
C ARG A 653 -6.58 75.12 10.32
N VAL A 654 -7.11 74.05 9.73
CA VAL A 654 -7.12 73.80 8.29
C VAL A 654 -8.37 74.40 7.66
N GLU A 655 -8.24 75.24 6.61
CA GLU A 655 -9.38 75.81 5.91
C GLU A 655 -9.84 74.91 4.78
N ASN A 656 -8.89 74.34 4.00
CA ASN A 656 -9.19 73.35 2.95
C ASN A 656 -8.32 72.08 3.13
N VAL A 657 -8.88 70.93 2.90
CA VAL A 657 -8.17 69.65 3.05
C VAL A 657 -7.01 69.51 2.09
N GLU A 658 -7.13 70.07 0.88
CA GLU A 658 -6.13 70.07 -0.21
C GLU A 658 -4.89 70.90 0.11
N ASP A 659 -4.98 71.85 1.08
CA ASP A 659 -3.81 72.63 1.53
C ASP A 659 -2.85 71.79 2.37
N VAL A 660 -3.26 70.60 2.87
CA VAL A 660 -2.50 69.79 3.79
C VAL A 660 -2.11 68.43 3.23
N VAL A 661 -3.01 67.79 2.45
CA VAL A 661 -2.81 66.49 1.88
C VAL A 661 -3.44 66.38 0.46
N ASN A 662 -2.83 65.56 -0.38
CA ASN A 662 -3.33 65.28 -1.72
C ASN A 662 -3.65 63.79 -1.89
N VAL A 663 -4.48 63.45 -2.88
CA VAL A 663 -4.71 62.04 -3.22
C VAL A 663 -3.42 61.36 -3.68
N GLY A 664 -3.08 60.23 -3.06
CA GLY A 664 -1.85 59.52 -3.27
C GLY A 664 -0.76 59.76 -2.23
N ASP A 665 -0.90 60.79 -1.37
CA ASP A 665 0.06 61.06 -0.30
C ASP A 665 0.05 59.95 0.74
N GLU A 666 1.24 59.61 1.25
CA GLU A 666 1.43 58.70 2.37
C GLU A 666 1.55 59.52 3.65
N ILE A 667 0.65 59.27 4.59
CA ILE A 667 0.60 60.01 5.88
C ILE A 667 0.50 59.08 7.06
N MET A 668 1.19 59.43 8.13
CA MET A 668 1.01 58.73 9.43
C MET A 668 -0.31 59.12 10.08
N VAL A 669 -1.12 58.11 10.39
CA VAL A 669 -2.42 58.31 11.02
C VAL A 669 -2.62 57.37 12.20
N LYS A 670 -3.20 57.87 13.27
CA LYS A 670 -3.55 57.10 14.45
C LYS A 670 -5.05 56.79 14.43
N VAL A 671 -5.42 55.54 14.73
CA VAL A 671 -6.80 55.16 14.88
C VAL A 671 -7.33 55.68 16.22
N ILE A 672 -8.32 56.55 16.17
CA ILE A 672 -8.91 57.18 17.40
C ILE A 672 -10.18 56.49 17.84
N GLU A 673 -10.94 55.94 16.89
CA GLU A 673 -12.22 55.30 17.18
C GLU A 673 -12.63 54.40 16.00
N ILE A 674 -13.28 53.28 16.30
CA ILE A 674 -14.05 52.50 15.36
C ILE A 674 -15.50 52.51 15.80
N ASP A 675 -16.39 53.11 15.03
CA ASP A 675 -17.78 53.27 15.42
C ASP A 675 -18.59 51.94 15.34
N LYS A 676 -19.84 51.95 15.85
CA LYS A 676 -20.73 50.77 15.86
C LYS A 676 -21.08 50.24 14.45
N GLN A 677 -20.78 51.03 13.41
CA GLN A 677 -21.00 50.65 11.98
C GLN A 677 -19.69 50.19 11.31
N GLY A 678 -18.59 50.05 12.09
CA GLY A 678 -17.28 49.61 11.57
C GLY A 678 -16.49 50.73 10.85
N ARG A 679 -16.94 52.02 10.92
CA ARG A 679 -16.22 53.11 10.29
C ARG A 679 -15.02 53.53 11.14
N ILE A 680 -13.86 53.62 10.51
CA ILE A 680 -12.58 53.94 11.19
C ILE A 680 -12.38 55.44 11.16
N ASN A 681 -12.26 56.03 12.36
CA ASN A 681 -11.89 57.43 12.54
C ASN A 681 -10.39 57.57 12.83
N LEU A 682 -9.71 58.36 12.05
CA LEU A 682 -8.26 58.53 12.06
C LEU A 682 -7.85 59.96 12.48
N SER A 683 -6.67 60.11 13.07
CA SER A 683 -6.06 61.37 13.37
C SER A 683 -4.59 61.42 12.88
N ARG A 684 -4.28 62.31 11.93
CA ARG A 684 -2.92 62.67 11.57
C ARG A 684 -2.29 63.56 12.61
N LYS A 685 -3.11 64.45 13.20
CA LYS A 685 -2.68 65.39 14.22
C LYS A 685 -1.96 64.74 15.39
N ASP A 686 -2.45 63.55 15.83
CA ASP A 686 -1.90 62.83 16.98
C ASP A 686 -0.58 62.12 16.63
N CYS A 687 -0.16 62.10 15.35
CA CYS A 687 1.12 61.59 14.88
C CYS A 687 2.14 62.70 14.60
N LEU A 688 1.73 63.96 14.57
CA LEU A 688 2.63 65.06 14.33
C LEU A 688 3.38 65.45 15.62
N LYS A 689 4.72 65.40 15.59
CA LYS A 689 5.58 65.81 16.71
C LYS A 689 5.47 67.29 17.05
#